data_3c11209f3833e0f3dcacc739ad6e6e7b
#
_entry.id   3c11209f3833e0f3dcacc739ad6e6e7b
#
_cell.length_a   1.000
_cell.length_b   1.000
_cell.length_c   1.000
_cell.angle_alpha   90.00
_cell.angle_beta   90.00
_cell.angle_gamma   90.00
#
_symmetry.space_group_name_H-M   'P 1'
#
loop_
_entity.id
_entity.type
_entity.pdbx_description
1 polymer ?
#
loop_
_entity_poly.entity_id
_entity_poly.type
_entity_poly.pdbx_seq_one_letter_code
_entity_poly.pdbx_strand_id
1 'polypeptide(L)'
;MIQPIRNIAILAHVDAGKTTLSERILFSAGEVRRPGKVEEGLATMDYMAEEKERGITIESGVAHFEWKNTWFNFIDTPGHVDFGAEVDMALSAVEGAVLVVSAASGVETQTVAAFKKLRTAGVRTILYVNKLDNPDYSLDEALINIEEVLGVRPVLMTFPEYENGKISAVLDVLSQSRLVHSDTGEEVVDDTWNVDDGWDNSRELKKYYTEAVEFASNFDDEILKLAIDGKSVPPKMLLKGLRSLAASDEYALCYAGSALDGFGVRSLISGLSFFLPEVPEFDEAELGQVIRLRHFKGIGEISLFRAHSNLERRDWPTGFEFSRLRANLLLPVEEIRAGDIYAMRSPFETELGQVIVRDGTIETPASSWSAEGARTSDLAPRASNLKDCYQPLLQTRVECVSSEDYAHVERSLSVLSRMDPSFRVQHDDGGFWYLHTVGEVQLDVLLARLHREFGCEVMAGQPEIRWQERLCREISPVENTFQIGPHKISIKLSASPLDSDAHDIRLSAEFLENAPRDILAGVRSALLETTETGVLGKGPLVGICFEVLHFEWTEGALPPMIKKCCADAVTKLIKPADIQLYEPIMELSLECPVNFAGLVTGDIQARGGKVKEIGGDGRIHTFKADVPLRKIFGYATGVRSISKGTALYSLKLLGYRASI
;
A
#
# COMPACT_ATOMS: atom_id res chain seq x y z
N MET A 1 -18.57 -1.15 -29.89
CA MET A 1 -18.78 -0.88 -28.46
C MET A 1 -17.38 -0.75 -27.87
N ILE A 2 -17.14 0.25 -27.04
CA ILE A 2 -15.86 0.43 -26.37
C ILE A 2 -15.71 -0.73 -25.38
N GLN A 3 -14.57 -1.40 -25.40
CA GLN A 3 -14.25 -2.50 -24.49
C GLN A 3 -14.19 -1.97 -23.04
N PRO A 4 -14.95 -2.54 -22.08
CA PRO A 4 -14.90 -2.10 -20.68
C PRO A 4 -13.51 -2.34 -20.07
N ILE A 5 -13.08 -1.40 -19.25
CA ILE A 5 -11.81 -1.46 -18.52
C ILE A 5 -12.08 -1.76 -17.04
N ARG A 6 -11.23 -2.58 -16.43
CA ARG A 6 -11.21 -2.86 -14.99
C ARG A 6 -9.79 -2.70 -14.46
N ASN A 7 -9.62 -1.82 -13.48
CA ASN A 7 -8.37 -1.69 -12.77
C ASN A 7 -8.51 -2.44 -11.45
N ILE A 8 -7.68 -3.44 -11.24
CA ILE A 8 -7.77 -4.34 -10.08
C ILE A 8 -6.42 -4.50 -9.40
N ALA A 9 -6.43 -4.54 -8.07
CA ALA A 9 -5.28 -4.88 -7.27
C ALA A 9 -5.47 -6.25 -6.62
N ILE A 10 -4.36 -6.95 -6.37
CA ILE A 10 -4.37 -8.16 -5.57
C ILE A 10 -3.60 -7.92 -4.27
N LEU A 11 -4.23 -8.24 -3.15
CA LEU A 11 -3.69 -8.09 -1.80
C LEU A 11 -3.76 -9.43 -1.06
N ALA A 12 -2.80 -9.66 -0.20
CA ALA A 12 -2.75 -10.86 0.63
C ALA A 12 -1.83 -10.65 1.82
N HIS A 13 -1.98 -11.49 2.85
CA HIS A 13 -0.91 -11.73 3.80
C HIS A 13 0.28 -12.44 3.11
N VAL A 14 1.48 -12.29 3.68
CA VAL A 14 2.67 -13.01 3.21
C VAL A 14 2.36 -14.52 3.20
N ASP A 15 2.82 -15.23 2.17
CA ASP A 15 2.59 -16.66 1.96
C ASP A 15 1.13 -17.12 1.75
N ALA A 16 0.14 -16.23 1.67
CA ALA A 16 -1.23 -16.63 1.30
C ALA A 16 -1.37 -17.12 -0.16
N GLY A 17 -0.31 -16.97 -0.98
CA GLY A 17 -0.27 -17.40 -2.37
C GLY A 17 -0.66 -16.33 -3.38
N LYS A 18 -0.44 -15.06 -3.05
CA LYS A 18 -0.71 -13.90 -3.91
C LYS A 18 -0.05 -14.02 -5.28
N THR A 19 1.29 -14.12 -5.31
CA THR A 19 2.06 -14.19 -6.56
C THR A 19 1.71 -15.45 -7.37
N THR A 20 1.44 -16.57 -6.71
CA THR A 20 0.96 -17.80 -7.38
C THR A 20 -0.39 -17.56 -8.07
N LEU A 21 -1.32 -16.85 -7.40
CA LEU A 21 -2.61 -16.51 -7.98
C LEU A 21 -2.46 -15.53 -9.14
N SER A 22 -1.58 -14.51 -9.01
CA SER A 22 -1.27 -13.56 -10.08
C SER A 22 -0.76 -14.26 -11.34
N GLU A 23 0.21 -15.15 -11.21
CA GLU A 23 0.75 -15.96 -12.32
C GLU A 23 -0.31 -16.85 -12.95
N ARG A 24 -1.18 -17.44 -12.12
CA ARG A 24 -2.25 -18.32 -12.62
C ARG A 24 -3.35 -17.52 -13.35
N ILE A 25 -3.67 -16.32 -12.91
CA ILE A 25 -4.58 -15.40 -13.61
C ILE A 25 -4.02 -15.07 -15.00
N LEU A 26 -2.74 -14.66 -15.08
CA LEU A 26 -2.09 -14.36 -16.36
C LEU A 26 -2.00 -15.56 -17.30
N PHE A 27 -1.76 -16.77 -16.75
CA PHE A 27 -1.79 -17.99 -17.52
C PHE A 27 -3.19 -18.30 -18.07
N SER A 28 -4.22 -18.22 -17.22
CA SER A 28 -5.61 -18.47 -17.62
C SER A 28 -6.12 -17.46 -18.65
N ALA A 29 -5.58 -16.24 -18.63
CA ALA A 29 -5.85 -15.18 -19.62
C ALA A 29 -5.03 -15.34 -20.92
N GLY A 30 -4.06 -16.27 -20.96
CA GLY A 30 -3.22 -16.51 -22.15
C GLY A 30 -2.03 -15.57 -22.31
N GLU A 31 -1.72 -14.72 -21.31
CA GLU A 31 -0.60 -13.77 -21.38
C GLU A 31 0.75 -14.45 -21.18
N VAL A 32 0.78 -15.53 -20.43
CA VAL A 32 1.99 -16.33 -20.20
C VAL A 32 1.77 -17.78 -20.63
N ARG A 33 2.81 -18.41 -21.17
CA ARG A 33 2.72 -19.81 -21.66
C ARG A 33 2.70 -20.85 -20.55
N ARG A 34 3.27 -20.53 -19.38
CA ARG A 34 3.31 -21.37 -18.18
C ARG A 34 3.33 -20.45 -16.97
N PRO A 35 2.66 -20.80 -15.87
CA PRO A 35 2.76 -20.05 -14.63
C PRO A 35 4.21 -20.05 -14.14
N GLY A 36 4.75 -18.90 -13.76
CA GLY A 36 6.06 -18.80 -13.14
C GLY A 36 6.02 -19.39 -11.72
N LYS A 37 7.07 -20.11 -11.33
CA LYS A 37 7.20 -20.59 -9.95
C LYS A 37 7.97 -19.56 -9.13
N VAL A 38 7.36 -19.09 -8.06
CA VAL A 38 7.94 -18.09 -7.13
C VAL A 38 9.25 -18.61 -6.54
N GLU A 39 9.27 -19.87 -6.09
CA GLU A 39 10.44 -20.53 -5.51
C GLU A 39 11.65 -20.64 -6.47
N GLU A 40 11.41 -20.64 -7.77
CA GLU A 40 12.43 -20.69 -8.82
C GLU A 40 12.82 -19.27 -9.32
N GLY A 41 12.20 -18.20 -8.79
CA GLY A 41 12.42 -16.80 -9.24
C GLY A 41 11.95 -16.54 -10.67
N LEU A 42 10.97 -17.30 -11.15
CA LEU A 42 10.45 -17.24 -12.53
C LEU A 42 9.11 -16.50 -12.63
N ALA A 43 8.63 -15.88 -11.56
CA ALA A 43 7.39 -15.11 -11.56
C ALA A 43 7.51 -13.90 -12.51
N THR A 44 6.51 -13.73 -13.36
CA THR A 44 6.46 -12.67 -14.39
C THR A 44 6.32 -11.28 -13.77
N MET A 45 5.62 -11.21 -12.61
CA MET A 45 5.35 -9.96 -11.90
C MET A 45 6.53 -9.52 -11.03
N ASP A 46 7.35 -10.47 -10.53
CA ASP A 46 8.55 -10.18 -9.73
C ASP A 46 9.73 -9.98 -10.69
N TYR A 47 10.01 -8.74 -11.04
CA TYR A 47 11.05 -8.41 -12.03
C TYR A 47 12.37 -7.95 -11.39
N MET A 48 12.34 -7.49 -10.13
CA MET A 48 13.55 -7.08 -9.42
C MET A 48 14.38 -8.28 -8.97
N ALA A 49 15.69 -8.13 -8.94
CA ALA A 49 16.57 -9.18 -8.44
C ALA A 49 16.34 -9.43 -6.95
N GLU A 50 16.07 -8.37 -6.19
CA GLU A 50 15.77 -8.38 -4.76
C GLU A 50 14.49 -9.16 -4.44
N GLU A 51 13.46 -9.07 -5.30
CA GLU A 51 12.21 -9.83 -5.19
C GLU A 51 12.48 -11.33 -5.36
N LYS A 52 13.24 -11.69 -6.40
CA LYS A 52 13.60 -13.08 -6.72
C LYS A 52 14.49 -13.71 -5.66
N GLU A 53 15.45 -12.96 -5.13
CA GLU A 53 16.38 -13.42 -4.09
C GLU A 53 15.68 -13.65 -2.75
N ARG A 54 14.67 -12.82 -2.44
CA ARG A 54 13.97 -12.84 -1.14
C ARG A 54 12.64 -13.60 -1.19
N GLY A 55 12.09 -13.84 -2.38
CA GLY A 55 10.78 -14.49 -2.59
C GLY A 55 9.60 -13.62 -2.13
N ILE A 56 9.76 -12.27 -2.14
CA ILE A 56 8.71 -11.32 -1.76
C ILE A 56 8.56 -10.26 -2.83
N THR A 57 7.33 -9.82 -3.11
CA THR A 57 7.06 -8.66 -3.95
C THR A 57 7.45 -7.39 -3.18
N ILE A 58 8.23 -6.52 -3.80
CA ILE A 58 8.74 -5.26 -3.25
C ILE A 58 8.03 -4.08 -3.91
N GLU A 59 8.04 -4.05 -5.22
CA GLU A 59 7.35 -3.06 -6.02
C GLU A 59 6.07 -3.64 -6.61
N SER A 60 5.00 -2.81 -6.68
CA SER A 60 3.75 -3.24 -7.32
C SER A 60 3.96 -3.52 -8.81
N GLY A 61 3.83 -4.77 -9.22
CA GLY A 61 3.87 -5.17 -10.62
C GLY A 61 2.60 -4.75 -11.35
N VAL A 62 2.71 -4.33 -12.61
CA VAL A 62 1.55 -4.01 -13.46
C VAL A 62 1.54 -4.94 -14.66
N ALA A 63 0.44 -5.63 -14.87
CA ALA A 63 0.17 -6.44 -16.04
C ALA A 63 -1.17 -6.07 -16.67
N HIS A 64 -1.32 -6.42 -17.93
CA HIS A 64 -2.54 -6.17 -18.68
C HIS A 64 -2.98 -7.48 -19.33
N PHE A 65 -4.28 -7.73 -19.34
CA PHE A 65 -4.85 -8.89 -20.04
C PHE A 65 -6.29 -8.62 -20.48
N GLU A 66 -6.74 -9.42 -21.44
CA GLU A 66 -8.12 -9.43 -21.90
C GLU A 66 -8.84 -10.69 -21.44
N TRP A 67 -10.07 -10.54 -20.93
CA TRP A 67 -10.94 -11.66 -20.59
C TRP A 67 -12.37 -11.39 -20.98
N LYS A 68 -12.92 -12.22 -21.87
CA LYS A 68 -14.33 -12.11 -22.34
C LYS A 68 -14.72 -10.68 -22.73
N ASN A 69 -13.93 -10.04 -23.59
CA ASN A 69 -14.12 -8.66 -24.05
C ASN A 69 -14.03 -7.58 -22.94
N THR A 70 -13.41 -7.87 -21.81
CA THR A 70 -13.06 -6.90 -20.76
C THR A 70 -11.55 -6.76 -20.70
N TRP A 71 -11.07 -5.51 -20.72
CA TRP A 71 -9.66 -5.18 -20.52
C TRP A 71 -9.36 -5.02 -19.05
N PHE A 72 -8.31 -5.67 -18.57
CA PHE A 72 -7.87 -5.59 -17.20
C PHE A 72 -6.49 -4.95 -17.09
N ASN A 73 -6.37 -3.97 -16.20
CA ASN A 73 -5.12 -3.54 -15.63
C ASN A 73 -5.01 -4.21 -14.26
N PHE A 74 -4.03 -5.06 -14.10
CA PHE A 74 -3.84 -5.90 -12.94
C PHE A 74 -2.59 -5.47 -12.18
N ILE A 75 -2.76 -5.06 -10.92
CA ILE A 75 -1.67 -4.56 -10.07
C ILE A 75 -1.42 -5.56 -8.95
N ASP A 76 -0.24 -6.20 -8.99
CA ASP A 76 0.25 -7.07 -7.91
C ASP A 76 0.94 -6.22 -6.84
N THR A 77 0.46 -6.26 -5.59
CA THR A 77 0.95 -5.40 -4.52
C THR A 77 1.88 -6.15 -3.57
N PRO A 78 2.83 -5.47 -2.89
CA PRO A 78 3.62 -6.10 -1.84
C PRO A 78 2.77 -6.59 -0.66
N GLY A 79 3.16 -7.73 -0.09
CA GLY A 79 2.55 -8.24 1.15
C GLY A 79 3.28 -7.79 2.43
N HIS A 80 4.53 -7.28 2.33
CA HIS A 80 5.34 -6.91 3.48
C HIS A 80 5.01 -5.51 3.99
N VAL A 81 4.98 -5.33 5.31
CA VAL A 81 4.58 -4.06 5.96
C VAL A 81 5.47 -2.87 5.62
N ASP A 82 6.77 -3.09 5.37
CA ASP A 82 7.73 -2.03 5.01
C ASP A 82 7.36 -1.35 3.68
N PHE A 83 6.58 -2.03 2.83
CA PHE A 83 6.15 -1.53 1.52
C PHE A 83 4.69 -1.10 1.50
N GLY A 84 4.14 -0.72 2.65
CA GLY A 84 2.74 -0.27 2.78
C GLY A 84 2.39 0.93 1.89
N ALA A 85 3.35 1.81 1.59
CA ALA A 85 3.18 2.93 0.68
C ALA A 85 2.91 2.48 -0.77
N GLU A 86 3.56 1.40 -1.21
CA GLU A 86 3.33 0.77 -2.51
C GLU A 86 1.88 0.29 -2.65
N VAL A 87 1.33 -0.30 -1.57
CA VAL A 87 -0.08 -0.72 -1.53
C VAL A 87 -1.00 0.49 -1.68
N ASP A 88 -0.76 1.57 -0.94
CA ASP A 88 -1.61 2.76 -0.99
C ASP A 88 -1.54 3.46 -2.37
N MET A 89 -0.37 3.49 -3.01
CA MET A 89 -0.23 3.94 -4.39
C MET A 89 -1.05 3.08 -5.36
N ALA A 90 -0.97 1.76 -5.25
CA ALA A 90 -1.76 0.84 -6.07
C ALA A 90 -3.26 1.05 -5.88
N LEU A 91 -3.71 1.23 -4.62
CA LEU A 91 -5.13 1.46 -4.31
C LEU A 91 -5.68 2.78 -4.85
N SER A 92 -4.84 3.78 -5.08
CA SER A 92 -5.26 5.03 -5.72
C SER A 92 -5.59 4.88 -7.21
N ALA A 93 -5.15 3.78 -7.83
CA ALA A 93 -5.26 3.53 -9.25
C ALA A 93 -6.35 2.53 -9.63
N VAL A 94 -7.04 1.90 -8.65
CA VAL A 94 -7.95 0.78 -8.90
C VAL A 94 -9.34 1.00 -8.29
N GLU A 95 -10.35 0.44 -8.93
CA GLU A 95 -11.74 0.41 -8.45
C GLU A 95 -12.10 -0.89 -7.75
N GLY A 96 -11.33 -1.96 -8.01
CA GLY A 96 -11.58 -3.28 -7.47
C GLY A 96 -10.33 -3.96 -6.96
N ALA A 97 -10.52 -4.95 -6.09
CA ALA A 97 -9.43 -5.74 -5.57
C ALA A 97 -9.83 -7.20 -5.31
N VAL A 98 -8.83 -8.07 -5.39
CA VAL A 98 -8.89 -9.44 -4.86
C VAL A 98 -8.13 -9.48 -3.54
N LEU A 99 -8.79 -9.87 -2.47
CA LEU A 99 -8.14 -10.15 -1.19
C LEU A 99 -8.01 -11.67 -1.02
N VAL A 100 -6.78 -12.15 -1.03
CA VAL A 100 -6.48 -13.59 -0.90
C VAL A 100 -6.39 -13.97 0.57
N VAL A 101 -7.17 -14.98 0.96
CA VAL A 101 -7.17 -15.57 2.30
C VAL A 101 -6.66 -17.01 2.17
N SER A 102 -5.71 -17.40 3.00
CA SER A 102 -5.23 -18.78 3.02
C SER A 102 -6.17 -19.67 3.84
N ALA A 103 -6.66 -20.77 3.30
CA ALA A 103 -7.43 -21.74 4.07
C ALA A 103 -6.60 -22.38 5.19
N ALA A 104 -5.27 -22.35 5.10
CA ALA A 104 -4.35 -22.90 6.09
C ALA A 104 -4.28 -22.07 7.38
N SER A 105 -4.30 -20.73 7.25
CA SER A 105 -4.08 -19.79 8.37
C SER A 105 -5.29 -18.89 8.63
N GLY A 106 -6.29 -18.88 7.74
CA GLY A 106 -7.47 -18.01 7.88
C GLY A 106 -7.12 -16.52 7.67
N VAL A 107 -7.84 -15.67 8.39
CA VAL A 107 -7.69 -14.22 8.36
C VAL A 107 -6.63 -13.79 9.37
N GLU A 108 -5.50 -13.37 8.88
CA GLU A 108 -4.36 -12.92 9.68
C GLU A 108 -4.34 -11.38 9.83
N THR A 109 -3.48 -10.87 10.72
CA THR A 109 -3.39 -9.44 11.03
C THR A 109 -3.19 -8.55 9.81
N GLN A 110 -2.36 -8.98 8.85
CA GLN A 110 -2.14 -8.22 7.61
C GLN A 110 -3.36 -8.27 6.69
N THR A 111 -4.10 -9.39 6.68
CA THR A 111 -5.38 -9.50 5.94
C THR A 111 -6.40 -8.49 6.47
N VAL A 112 -6.52 -8.37 7.79
CA VAL A 112 -7.38 -7.36 8.44
C VAL A 112 -6.95 -5.95 8.06
N ALA A 113 -5.65 -5.67 8.10
CA ALA A 113 -5.11 -4.35 7.73
C ALA A 113 -5.36 -4.02 6.26
N ALA A 114 -5.13 -4.98 5.34
CA ALA A 114 -5.42 -4.85 3.93
C ALA A 114 -6.91 -4.62 3.66
N PHE A 115 -7.79 -5.39 4.31
CA PHE A 115 -9.23 -5.22 4.18
C PHE A 115 -9.70 -3.84 4.65
N LYS A 116 -9.20 -3.35 5.79
CA LYS A 116 -9.49 -1.99 6.27
C LYS A 116 -9.02 -0.92 5.29
N LYS A 117 -7.81 -1.06 4.73
CA LYS A 117 -7.31 -0.14 3.68
C LYS A 117 -8.23 -0.13 2.47
N LEU A 118 -8.65 -1.30 1.97
CA LEU A 118 -9.57 -1.43 0.83
C LEU A 118 -10.91 -0.73 1.12
N ARG A 119 -11.49 -0.94 2.30
CA ARG A 119 -12.74 -0.28 2.73
C ARG A 119 -12.58 1.24 2.82
N THR A 120 -11.54 1.71 3.51
CA THR A 120 -11.24 3.15 3.62
C THR A 120 -11.01 3.77 2.25
N ALA A 121 -10.38 3.01 1.35
CA ALA A 121 -10.16 3.40 -0.03
C ALA A 121 -11.42 3.37 -0.90
N GLY A 122 -12.54 2.81 -0.44
CA GLY A 122 -13.74 2.62 -1.26
C GLY A 122 -13.53 1.64 -2.40
N VAL A 123 -12.50 0.79 -2.32
CA VAL A 123 -12.19 -0.21 -3.34
C VAL A 123 -13.05 -1.45 -3.14
N ARG A 124 -13.82 -1.82 -4.16
CA ARG A 124 -14.69 -2.99 -4.09
C ARG A 124 -13.87 -4.27 -4.04
N THR A 125 -14.15 -5.13 -3.06
CA THR A 125 -13.32 -6.29 -2.76
C THR A 125 -14.05 -7.60 -3.02
N ILE A 126 -13.37 -8.50 -3.74
CA ILE A 126 -13.74 -9.91 -3.88
C ILE A 126 -12.73 -10.75 -3.09
N LEU A 127 -13.21 -11.71 -2.31
CA LEU A 127 -12.38 -12.62 -1.53
C LEU A 127 -12.02 -13.86 -2.36
N TYR A 128 -10.80 -14.37 -2.18
CA TYR A 128 -10.37 -15.65 -2.73
C TYR A 128 -9.76 -16.53 -1.63
N VAL A 129 -10.44 -17.61 -1.26
CA VAL A 129 -9.93 -18.62 -0.32
C VAL A 129 -9.04 -19.58 -1.07
N ASN A 130 -7.73 -19.51 -0.79
CA ASN A 130 -6.67 -20.23 -1.49
C ASN A 130 -6.14 -21.41 -0.67
N LYS A 131 -5.32 -22.27 -1.30
CA LYS A 131 -4.64 -23.44 -0.74
C LYS A 131 -5.57 -24.60 -0.35
N LEU A 132 -6.70 -24.72 -1.01
CA LEU A 132 -7.62 -25.84 -0.83
C LEU A 132 -7.18 -27.12 -1.54
N ASP A 133 -6.01 -27.11 -2.20
CA ASP A 133 -5.31 -28.32 -2.71
C ASP A 133 -4.88 -29.25 -1.58
N ASN A 134 -4.74 -28.75 -0.36
CA ASN A 134 -4.51 -29.59 0.81
C ASN A 134 -5.85 -29.92 1.50
N PRO A 135 -6.29 -31.20 1.51
CA PRO A 135 -7.57 -31.61 2.07
C PRO A 135 -7.66 -31.47 3.61
N ASP A 136 -6.53 -31.22 4.29
CA ASP A 136 -6.52 -30.98 5.73
C ASP A 136 -7.05 -29.56 6.08
N TYR A 137 -7.22 -28.68 5.10
CA TYR A 137 -7.73 -27.33 5.29
C TYR A 137 -9.24 -27.25 4.98
N SER A 138 -10.00 -26.67 5.88
CA SER A 138 -11.45 -26.58 5.78
C SER A 138 -11.89 -25.26 5.17
N LEU A 139 -12.68 -25.33 4.10
CA LEU A 139 -13.33 -24.15 3.52
C LEU A 139 -14.34 -23.53 4.52
N ASP A 140 -15.13 -24.36 5.21
CA ASP A 140 -16.13 -23.89 6.17
C ASP A 140 -15.49 -23.11 7.33
N GLU A 141 -14.37 -23.60 7.87
CA GLU A 141 -13.62 -22.91 8.92
C GLU A 141 -13.08 -21.56 8.41
N ALA A 142 -12.60 -21.50 7.18
CA ALA A 142 -12.12 -20.26 6.56
C ALA A 142 -13.28 -19.24 6.39
N LEU A 143 -14.46 -19.68 5.96
CA LEU A 143 -15.64 -18.82 5.80
C LEU A 143 -16.12 -18.27 7.15
N ILE A 144 -16.21 -19.12 8.19
CA ILE A 144 -16.54 -18.69 9.55
C ILE A 144 -15.54 -17.66 10.07
N ASN A 145 -14.26 -17.92 9.87
CA ASN A 145 -13.19 -17.00 10.30
C ASN A 145 -13.23 -15.66 9.56
N ILE A 146 -13.57 -15.65 8.27
CA ILE A 146 -13.81 -14.42 7.50
C ILE A 146 -14.96 -13.62 8.13
N GLU A 147 -16.10 -14.26 8.43
CA GLU A 147 -17.25 -13.58 9.02
C GLU A 147 -16.93 -13.02 10.41
N GLU A 148 -16.30 -13.80 11.28
CA GLU A 148 -15.97 -13.40 12.65
C GLU A 148 -14.91 -12.29 12.71
N VAL A 149 -13.87 -12.35 11.86
CA VAL A 149 -12.71 -11.45 11.98
C VAL A 149 -12.85 -10.21 11.09
N LEU A 150 -13.34 -10.35 9.86
CA LEU A 150 -13.56 -9.21 8.96
C LEU A 150 -14.91 -8.53 9.15
N GLY A 151 -15.87 -9.20 9.83
CA GLY A 151 -17.20 -8.66 10.09
C GLY A 151 -18.07 -8.54 8.83
N VAL A 152 -17.82 -9.38 7.81
CA VAL A 152 -18.59 -9.44 6.56
C VAL A 152 -19.05 -10.86 6.28
N ARG A 153 -20.26 -11.03 5.76
CA ARG A 153 -20.77 -12.34 5.36
C ARG A 153 -20.21 -12.76 4.00
N PRO A 154 -19.43 -13.85 3.93
CA PRO A 154 -18.95 -14.36 2.65
C PRO A 154 -20.10 -15.03 1.88
N VAL A 155 -20.29 -14.62 0.63
CA VAL A 155 -21.23 -15.23 -0.31
C VAL A 155 -20.43 -16.12 -1.24
N LEU A 156 -20.51 -17.43 -1.03
CA LEU A 156 -19.67 -18.39 -1.73
C LEU A 156 -20.10 -18.52 -3.20
N MET A 157 -19.16 -18.34 -4.12
CA MET A 157 -19.37 -18.38 -5.56
C MET A 157 -18.79 -19.65 -6.20
N THR A 158 -17.73 -20.22 -5.61
CA THR A 158 -17.11 -21.47 -6.05
C THR A 158 -16.66 -22.29 -4.85
N PHE A 159 -16.67 -23.62 -4.98
CA PHE A 159 -16.10 -24.51 -3.99
C PHE A 159 -15.52 -25.77 -4.64
N PRO A 160 -14.44 -26.35 -4.08
CA PRO A 160 -13.79 -27.52 -4.64
C PRO A 160 -14.55 -28.80 -4.37
N GLU A 161 -14.49 -29.72 -5.34
CA GLU A 161 -14.87 -31.12 -5.20
C GLU A 161 -13.61 -31.96 -5.06
N TYR A 162 -13.62 -32.90 -4.11
CA TYR A 162 -12.44 -33.74 -3.85
C TYR A 162 -12.69 -35.18 -4.26
N GLU A 163 -11.66 -35.77 -4.91
CA GLU A 163 -11.59 -37.19 -5.20
C GLU A 163 -10.22 -37.71 -4.76
N ASN A 164 -10.20 -38.78 -3.94
CA ASN A 164 -8.98 -39.36 -3.39
C ASN A 164 -8.03 -38.35 -2.69
N GLY A 165 -8.60 -37.32 -2.02
CA GLY A 165 -7.86 -36.30 -1.30
C GLY A 165 -7.21 -35.22 -2.18
N LYS A 166 -7.63 -35.13 -3.45
CA LYS A 166 -7.19 -34.07 -4.37
C LYS A 166 -8.41 -33.36 -4.96
N ILE A 167 -8.26 -32.10 -5.33
CA ILE A 167 -9.29 -31.39 -6.06
C ILE A 167 -9.45 -32.06 -7.43
N SER A 168 -10.64 -32.56 -7.74
CA SER A 168 -11.01 -33.15 -9.03
C SER A 168 -11.76 -32.15 -9.91
N ALA A 169 -12.50 -31.24 -9.29
CA ALA A 169 -13.28 -30.22 -9.95
C ALA A 169 -13.54 -29.03 -9.03
N VAL A 170 -14.08 -27.95 -9.61
CA VAL A 170 -14.67 -26.82 -8.87
C VAL A 170 -16.10 -26.64 -9.32
N LEU A 171 -17.00 -26.47 -8.38
CA LEU A 171 -18.40 -26.19 -8.63
C LEU A 171 -18.63 -24.67 -8.60
N ASP A 172 -19.19 -24.12 -9.69
CA ASP A 172 -19.52 -22.71 -9.83
C ASP A 172 -21.01 -22.52 -9.50
N VAL A 173 -21.26 -21.76 -8.43
CA VAL A 173 -22.58 -21.57 -7.85
C VAL A 173 -23.50 -20.78 -8.78
N LEU A 174 -22.96 -19.76 -9.49
CA LEU A 174 -23.76 -18.91 -10.34
C LEU A 174 -24.20 -19.61 -11.62
N SER A 175 -23.28 -20.28 -12.30
CA SER A 175 -23.57 -21.01 -13.54
C SER A 175 -24.14 -22.41 -13.29
N GLN A 176 -24.12 -22.88 -12.03
CA GLN A 176 -24.49 -24.25 -11.64
C GLN A 176 -23.79 -25.30 -12.49
N SER A 177 -22.50 -25.09 -12.73
CA SER A 177 -21.65 -25.94 -13.57
C SER A 177 -20.48 -26.52 -12.77
N ARG A 178 -19.97 -27.65 -13.27
CA ARG A 178 -18.77 -28.32 -12.79
C ARG A 178 -17.61 -27.97 -13.71
N LEU A 179 -16.51 -27.51 -13.16
CA LEU A 179 -15.30 -27.12 -13.88
C LEU A 179 -14.21 -28.13 -13.60
N VAL A 180 -13.60 -28.68 -14.67
CA VAL A 180 -12.52 -29.68 -14.59
C VAL A 180 -11.32 -29.20 -15.38
N HIS A 181 -10.16 -29.78 -15.15
CA HIS A 181 -9.00 -29.51 -15.99
C HIS A 181 -9.04 -30.33 -17.28
N SER A 182 -8.80 -29.66 -18.40
CA SER A 182 -8.52 -30.30 -19.69
C SER A 182 -7.13 -30.97 -19.71
N ASP A 183 -6.83 -31.72 -20.75
CA ASP A 183 -5.49 -32.29 -20.98
C ASP A 183 -4.38 -31.22 -21.06
N THR A 184 -4.73 -29.99 -21.39
CA THR A 184 -3.80 -28.82 -21.43
C THR A 184 -3.62 -28.14 -20.08
N GLY A 185 -4.35 -28.58 -19.05
CA GLY A 185 -4.34 -27.99 -17.71
C GLY A 185 -5.17 -26.70 -17.58
N GLU A 186 -6.01 -26.41 -18.57
CA GLU A 186 -6.97 -25.30 -18.50
C GLU A 186 -8.27 -25.77 -17.86
N GLU A 187 -8.87 -24.91 -17.05
CA GLU A 187 -10.17 -25.13 -16.43
C GLU A 187 -11.28 -24.99 -17.49
N VAL A 188 -12.07 -26.05 -17.70
CA VAL A 188 -13.17 -26.12 -18.68
C VAL A 188 -14.45 -26.62 -18.03
N VAL A 189 -15.60 -26.29 -18.63
CA VAL A 189 -16.89 -26.81 -18.19
C VAL A 189 -16.98 -28.30 -18.52
N ASP A 190 -17.41 -29.10 -17.56
CA ASP A 190 -17.73 -30.51 -17.76
C ASP A 190 -19.14 -30.64 -18.35
N ASP A 191 -19.22 -30.78 -19.67
CA ASP A 191 -20.49 -30.90 -20.39
C ASP A 191 -21.23 -32.23 -20.10
N THR A 192 -20.55 -33.18 -19.45
CA THR A 192 -21.16 -34.48 -19.08
C THR A 192 -21.85 -34.45 -17.73
N TRP A 193 -21.60 -33.41 -16.92
CA TRP A 193 -22.16 -33.25 -15.59
C TRP A 193 -23.48 -32.44 -15.60
N ASN A 194 -24.46 -32.89 -14.81
CA ASN A 194 -25.73 -32.18 -14.66
C ASN A 194 -26.10 -32.09 -13.17
N VAL A 195 -26.50 -30.91 -12.74
CA VAL A 195 -26.90 -30.61 -11.36
C VAL A 195 -28.07 -31.46 -10.86
N ASP A 196 -28.89 -32.00 -11.75
CA ASP A 196 -30.06 -32.81 -11.41
C ASP A 196 -29.78 -34.34 -11.27
N ASP A 197 -28.56 -34.77 -11.57
CA ASP A 197 -28.18 -36.21 -11.56
C ASP A 197 -28.03 -36.82 -10.15
N GLY A 198 -28.30 -36.03 -9.08
CA GLY A 198 -28.42 -36.58 -7.69
C GLY A 198 -27.11 -36.87 -6.97
N TRP A 199 -25.98 -36.32 -7.43
CA TRP A 199 -24.68 -36.40 -6.76
C TRP A 199 -24.71 -35.67 -5.41
N ASP A 200 -23.94 -36.10 -4.41
CA ASP A 200 -23.91 -35.50 -3.07
C ASP A 200 -23.58 -33.99 -3.15
N ASN A 201 -22.66 -33.58 -4.02
CA ASN A 201 -22.27 -32.19 -4.20
C ASN A 201 -23.35 -31.34 -4.91
N SER A 202 -24.32 -31.92 -5.59
CA SER A 202 -25.45 -31.18 -6.14
C SER A 202 -26.35 -30.58 -5.06
N ARG A 203 -26.36 -31.17 -3.86
CA ARG A 203 -27.09 -30.62 -2.69
C ARG A 203 -26.41 -29.39 -2.13
N GLU A 204 -25.09 -29.42 -2.01
CA GLU A 204 -24.28 -28.27 -1.57
C GLU A 204 -24.38 -27.14 -2.58
N LEU A 205 -24.28 -27.43 -3.87
CA LEU A 205 -24.41 -26.43 -4.93
C LEU A 205 -25.80 -25.75 -4.86
N LYS A 206 -26.87 -26.53 -4.71
CA LYS A 206 -28.24 -25.98 -4.54
C LYS A 206 -28.38 -25.18 -3.25
N LYS A 207 -27.73 -25.58 -2.16
CA LYS A 207 -27.68 -24.83 -0.89
C LYS A 207 -27.05 -23.45 -1.12
N TYR A 208 -25.81 -23.39 -1.62
CA TYR A 208 -25.09 -22.13 -1.84
C TYR A 208 -25.78 -21.24 -2.89
N TYR A 209 -26.38 -21.83 -3.93
CA TYR A 209 -27.21 -21.06 -4.86
C TYR A 209 -28.43 -20.44 -4.17
N THR A 210 -29.10 -21.18 -3.32
CA THR A 210 -30.26 -20.67 -2.56
C THR A 210 -29.84 -19.55 -1.61
N GLU A 211 -28.73 -19.72 -0.90
CA GLU A 211 -28.14 -18.67 -0.06
C GLU A 211 -27.80 -17.40 -0.86
N ALA A 212 -27.18 -17.57 -2.04
CA ALA A 212 -26.87 -16.43 -2.93
C ALA A 212 -28.14 -15.70 -3.41
N VAL A 213 -29.21 -16.43 -3.71
CA VAL A 213 -30.52 -15.85 -4.06
C VAL A 213 -31.14 -15.14 -2.85
N GLU A 214 -31.11 -15.75 -1.66
CA GLU A 214 -31.63 -15.16 -0.44
C GLU A 214 -30.92 -13.84 -0.11
N PHE A 215 -29.59 -13.81 -0.13
CA PHE A 215 -28.83 -12.60 0.12
C PHE A 215 -29.05 -11.52 -0.96
N ALA A 216 -29.09 -11.91 -2.24
CA ALA A 216 -29.38 -10.99 -3.34
C ALA A 216 -30.81 -10.40 -3.24
N SER A 217 -31.76 -11.13 -2.67
CA SER A 217 -33.14 -10.67 -2.47
C SER A 217 -33.27 -9.48 -1.53
N ASN A 218 -32.26 -9.25 -0.66
CA ASN A 218 -32.20 -8.06 0.20
C ASN A 218 -31.93 -6.77 -0.59
N PHE A 219 -31.51 -6.88 -1.85
CA PHE A 219 -31.11 -5.76 -2.73
C PHE A 219 -31.98 -5.61 -3.97
N ASP A 220 -32.93 -6.55 -4.22
CA ASP A 220 -33.81 -6.52 -5.39
C ASP A 220 -35.18 -7.16 -5.08
N ASP A 221 -36.24 -6.34 -5.04
CA ASP A 221 -37.61 -6.76 -4.72
C ASP A 221 -38.18 -7.80 -5.70
N GLU A 222 -37.72 -7.82 -6.95
CA GLU A 222 -38.18 -8.82 -7.94
C GLU A 222 -37.57 -10.19 -7.65
N ILE A 223 -36.31 -10.24 -7.20
CA ILE A 223 -35.66 -11.47 -6.72
C ILE A 223 -36.41 -11.98 -5.49
N LEU A 224 -36.70 -11.08 -4.53
CA LEU A 224 -37.44 -11.43 -3.32
C LEU A 224 -38.81 -12.07 -3.64
N LYS A 225 -39.57 -11.50 -4.56
CA LYS A 225 -40.87 -12.06 -4.99
C LYS A 225 -40.71 -13.46 -5.59
N LEU A 226 -39.75 -13.67 -6.48
CA LEU A 226 -39.49 -14.96 -7.10
C LEU A 226 -39.07 -16.01 -6.06
N ALA A 227 -38.21 -15.61 -5.12
CA ALA A 227 -37.77 -16.49 -4.03
C ALA A 227 -38.92 -16.92 -3.12
N ILE A 228 -39.83 -15.98 -2.71
CA ILE A 228 -41.02 -16.28 -1.92
C ILE A 228 -41.99 -17.20 -2.69
N ASP A 229 -42.16 -16.98 -4.00
CA ASP A 229 -43.03 -17.81 -4.84
C ASP A 229 -42.42 -19.20 -5.14
N GLY A 230 -41.19 -19.48 -4.72
CA GLY A 230 -40.47 -20.72 -5.03
C GLY A 230 -40.12 -20.86 -6.53
N LYS A 231 -40.06 -19.77 -7.25
CA LYS A 231 -39.70 -19.74 -8.69
C LYS A 231 -38.20 -19.55 -8.89
N SER A 232 -37.68 -20.11 -9.99
CA SER A 232 -36.27 -19.88 -10.35
C SER A 232 -36.02 -18.42 -10.70
N VAL A 233 -34.90 -17.86 -10.20
CA VAL A 233 -34.46 -16.50 -10.51
C VAL A 233 -33.68 -16.51 -11.83
N PRO A 234 -34.06 -15.66 -12.82
CA PRO A 234 -33.31 -15.56 -14.07
C PRO A 234 -31.85 -15.17 -13.82
N PRO A 235 -30.85 -15.80 -14.48
CA PRO A 235 -29.41 -15.54 -14.23
C PRO A 235 -29.02 -14.07 -14.33
N LYS A 236 -29.56 -13.34 -15.30
CA LYS A 236 -29.28 -11.89 -15.46
C LYS A 236 -29.78 -11.06 -14.27
N MET A 237 -30.90 -11.44 -13.68
CA MET A 237 -31.47 -10.78 -12.51
C MET A 237 -30.63 -11.08 -11.26
N LEU A 238 -30.24 -12.36 -11.07
CA LEU A 238 -29.36 -12.76 -9.98
C LEU A 238 -28.02 -12.04 -10.07
N LEU A 239 -27.40 -11.97 -11.26
CA LEU A 239 -26.17 -11.18 -11.49
C LEU A 239 -26.31 -9.73 -11.05
N LYS A 240 -27.44 -9.08 -11.36
CA LYS A 240 -27.70 -7.69 -10.95
C LYS A 240 -27.81 -7.56 -9.44
N GLY A 241 -28.58 -8.45 -8.79
CA GLY A 241 -28.74 -8.49 -7.33
C GLY A 241 -27.39 -8.71 -6.61
N LEU A 242 -26.59 -9.67 -7.09
CA LEU A 242 -25.25 -9.94 -6.55
C LEU A 242 -24.27 -8.77 -6.79
N ARG A 243 -24.42 -8.00 -7.87
CA ARG A 243 -23.62 -6.78 -8.08
C ARG A 243 -23.96 -5.70 -7.05
N SER A 244 -25.23 -5.54 -6.70
CA SER A 244 -25.69 -4.63 -5.65
C SER A 244 -25.21 -5.09 -4.27
N LEU A 245 -25.32 -6.40 -3.99
CA LEU A 245 -24.79 -7.02 -2.79
C LEU A 245 -23.28 -6.80 -2.65
N ALA A 246 -22.51 -7.00 -3.71
CA ALA A 246 -21.05 -6.78 -3.71
C ALA A 246 -20.66 -5.30 -3.45
N ALA A 247 -21.60 -4.37 -3.61
CA ALA A 247 -21.41 -2.96 -3.30
C ALA A 247 -21.67 -2.61 -1.84
N SER A 248 -22.30 -3.53 -1.06
CA SER A 248 -22.60 -3.31 0.35
C SER A 248 -21.39 -3.57 1.24
N ASP A 249 -21.47 -3.06 2.47
CA ASP A 249 -20.44 -3.29 3.49
C ASP A 249 -20.68 -4.55 4.33
N GLU A 250 -21.86 -5.17 4.19
CA GLU A 250 -22.28 -6.33 4.98
C GLU A 250 -21.85 -7.67 4.37
N TYR A 251 -21.65 -7.71 3.04
CA TYR A 251 -21.37 -8.93 2.29
C TYR A 251 -20.09 -8.82 1.49
N ALA A 252 -19.47 -9.98 1.23
CA ALA A 252 -18.35 -10.07 0.29
C ALA A 252 -18.51 -11.32 -0.58
N LEU A 253 -18.42 -11.17 -1.91
CA LEU A 253 -18.37 -12.31 -2.81
C LEU A 253 -17.07 -13.07 -2.57
N CYS A 254 -17.18 -14.40 -2.39
CA CYS A 254 -16.07 -15.26 -2.03
C CYS A 254 -15.91 -16.39 -3.05
N TYR A 255 -14.76 -16.45 -3.70
CA TYR A 255 -14.35 -17.55 -4.54
C TYR A 255 -13.39 -18.45 -3.78
N ALA A 256 -13.37 -19.73 -4.07
CA ALA A 256 -12.54 -20.70 -3.38
C ALA A 256 -11.90 -21.66 -4.37
N GLY A 257 -10.64 -22.06 -4.10
CA GLY A 257 -9.90 -22.97 -4.97
C GLY A 257 -8.45 -23.13 -4.60
N SER A 258 -7.63 -23.46 -5.58
CA SER A 258 -6.17 -23.57 -5.48
C SER A 258 -5.48 -22.78 -6.59
N ALA A 259 -4.72 -21.76 -6.20
CA ALA A 259 -3.87 -21.04 -7.13
C ALA A 259 -2.72 -21.94 -7.67
N LEU A 260 -2.23 -22.86 -6.84
CA LEU A 260 -1.16 -23.79 -7.23
C LEU A 260 -1.60 -24.71 -8.38
N ASP A 261 -2.74 -25.35 -8.23
CA ASP A 261 -3.30 -26.25 -9.22
C ASP A 261 -4.10 -25.54 -10.31
N GLY A 262 -4.58 -24.31 -10.06
CA GLY A 262 -5.33 -23.47 -10.99
C GLY A 262 -6.85 -23.64 -10.91
N PHE A 263 -7.37 -24.36 -9.92
CA PHE A 263 -8.79 -24.53 -9.71
C PHE A 263 -9.49 -23.30 -9.14
N GLY A 264 -10.65 -22.92 -9.68
CA GLY A 264 -11.46 -21.78 -9.28
C GLY A 264 -11.01 -20.42 -9.83
N VAL A 265 -9.86 -20.37 -10.51
CA VAL A 265 -9.28 -19.11 -11.03
C VAL A 265 -10.07 -18.55 -12.20
N ARG A 266 -10.55 -19.40 -13.10
CA ARG A 266 -11.35 -18.98 -14.26
C ARG A 266 -12.68 -18.35 -13.86
N SER A 267 -13.35 -18.93 -12.87
CA SER A 267 -14.56 -18.36 -12.28
C SER A 267 -14.27 -17.04 -11.57
N LEU A 268 -13.17 -16.94 -10.82
CA LEU A 268 -12.72 -15.69 -10.22
C LEU A 268 -12.57 -14.59 -11.27
N ILE A 269 -11.81 -14.81 -12.35
CA ILE A 269 -11.59 -13.79 -13.40
C ILE A 269 -12.94 -13.37 -14.03
N SER A 270 -13.83 -14.33 -14.26
CA SER A 270 -15.18 -14.03 -14.78
C SER A 270 -15.98 -13.18 -13.78
N GLY A 271 -15.89 -13.50 -12.48
CA GLY A 271 -16.49 -12.70 -11.40
C GLY A 271 -15.96 -11.29 -11.34
N LEU A 272 -14.65 -11.10 -11.51
CA LEU A 272 -14.02 -9.77 -11.58
C LEU A 272 -14.63 -8.93 -12.72
N SER A 273 -14.88 -9.54 -13.88
CA SER A 273 -15.53 -8.87 -15.02
C SER A 273 -16.96 -8.42 -14.70
N PHE A 274 -17.73 -9.23 -13.96
CA PHE A 274 -19.14 -8.99 -13.70
C PHE A 274 -19.43 -8.07 -12.50
N PHE A 275 -18.67 -8.25 -11.41
CA PHE A 275 -19.02 -7.66 -10.11
C PHE A 275 -18.20 -6.42 -9.75
N LEU A 276 -16.99 -6.28 -10.29
CA LEU A 276 -16.21 -5.08 -10.05
C LEU A 276 -16.73 -3.89 -10.88
N PRO A 277 -16.62 -2.68 -10.36
CA PRO A 277 -17.09 -1.49 -11.07
C PRO A 277 -16.27 -1.22 -12.33
N GLU A 278 -16.88 -0.54 -13.27
CA GLU A 278 -16.18 0.09 -14.37
C GLU A 278 -15.40 1.30 -13.89
N VAL A 279 -14.41 1.71 -14.66
CA VAL A 279 -13.73 2.99 -14.43
C VAL A 279 -14.75 4.12 -14.42
N PRO A 280 -14.63 5.08 -13.48
CA PRO A 280 -15.51 6.24 -13.43
C PRO A 280 -15.34 7.13 -14.67
N GLU A 281 -16.32 7.99 -14.91
CA GLU A 281 -16.17 9.08 -15.85
C GLU A 281 -15.20 10.12 -15.27
N PHE A 282 -14.30 10.64 -16.10
CA PHE A 282 -13.31 11.64 -15.76
C PHE A 282 -13.64 13.00 -16.36
N ASP A 283 -13.04 14.06 -15.84
CA ASP A 283 -13.12 15.39 -16.43
C ASP A 283 -12.37 15.39 -17.77
N GLU A 284 -13.07 15.82 -18.83
CA GLU A 284 -12.49 15.90 -20.18
C GLU A 284 -11.33 16.90 -20.31
N ALA A 285 -11.19 17.83 -19.35
CA ALA A 285 -10.07 18.77 -19.31
C ALA A 285 -8.76 18.10 -18.85
N GLU A 286 -8.85 17.01 -18.08
CA GLU A 286 -7.71 16.27 -17.58
C GLU A 286 -7.18 15.28 -18.62
N LEU A 287 -5.87 15.27 -18.82
CA LEU A 287 -5.18 14.21 -19.57
C LEU A 287 -5.14 12.92 -18.74
N GLY A 288 -4.81 13.06 -17.47
CA GLY A 288 -4.77 11.96 -16.52
C GLY A 288 -3.89 12.26 -15.31
N GLN A 289 -3.62 11.22 -14.50
CA GLN A 289 -2.94 11.32 -13.22
C GLN A 289 -1.72 10.41 -13.14
N VAL A 290 -0.63 10.92 -12.52
CA VAL A 290 0.55 10.15 -12.17
C VAL A 290 0.24 9.31 -10.93
N ILE A 291 0.23 7.98 -11.08
CA ILE A 291 -0.08 7.05 -10.00
C ILE A 291 1.17 6.46 -9.35
N ARG A 292 2.32 6.50 -10.07
CA ARG A 292 3.59 5.97 -9.59
C ARG A 292 4.77 6.44 -10.44
N LEU A 293 5.94 6.52 -9.83
CA LEU A 293 7.21 6.78 -10.53
C LEU A 293 8.07 5.52 -10.53
N ARG A 294 8.79 5.28 -11.63
CA ARG A 294 9.74 4.16 -11.77
C ARG A 294 10.99 4.64 -12.49
N HIS A 295 12.12 4.04 -12.16
CA HIS A 295 13.38 4.25 -12.88
C HIS A 295 13.79 2.96 -13.60
N PHE A 296 14.09 3.08 -14.88
CA PHE A 296 14.59 1.99 -15.71
C PHE A 296 16.02 2.27 -16.13
N LYS A 297 16.92 1.33 -15.84
CA LYS A 297 18.34 1.46 -16.23
C LYS A 297 18.47 1.66 -17.74
N GLY A 298 19.14 2.75 -18.14
CA GLY A 298 19.33 3.11 -19.55
C GLY A 298 18.16 3.82 -20.24
N ILE A 299 16.99 3.91 -19.60
CA ILE A 299 15.83 4.65 -20.11
C ILE A 299 15.58 5.91 -19.27
N GLY A 300 15.82 5.83 -17.96
CA GLY A 300 15.58 6.90 -17.01
C GLY A 300 14.25 6.78 -16.28
N GLU A 301 13.72 7.91 -15.81
CA GLU A 301 12.48 8.00 -15.05
C GLU A 301 11.27 7.88 -15.98
N ILE A 302 10.28 7.12 -15.53
CA ILE A 302 9.00 6.89 -16.19
C ILE A 302 7.90 6.98 -15.14
N SER A 303 6.80 7.62 -15.51
CA SER A 303 5.60 7.69 -14.69
C SER A 303 4.60 6.61 -15.12
N LEU A 304 4.08 5.81 -14.18
CA LEU A 304 2.84 5.10 -14.43
C LEU A 304 1.71 6.12 -14.34
N PHE A 305 0.92 6.18 -15.39
CA PHE A 305 -0.04 7.21 -15.65
C PHE A 305 -1.41 6.60 -15.94
N ARG A 306 -2.41 7.00 -15.19
CA ARG A 306 -3.80 6.65 -15.45
C ARG A 306 -4.40 7.72 -16.35
N ALA A 307 -4.79 7.33 -17.55
CA ALA A 307 -5.40 8.26 -18.50
C ALA A 307 -6.84 8.61 -18.07
N HIS A 308 -7.20 9.89 -18.17
CA HIS A 308 -8.56 10.39 -17.95
C HIS A 308 -9.27 10.76 -19.26
N SER A 309 -8.52 10.87 -20.36
CA SER A 309 -9.03 11.20 -21.68
C SER A 309 -8.71 10.11 -22.70
N ASN A 310 -9.54 10.04 -23.75
CA ASN A 310 -9.26 9.25 -24.96
C ASN A 310 -8.55 10.14 -25.96
N LEU A 311 -7.32 9.83 -26.35
CA LEU A 311 -6.55 10.62 -27.31
C LEU A 311 -5.77 9.71 -28.25
N GLU A 312 -5.72 10.07 -29.53
CA GLU A 312 -4.81 9.51 -30.51
C GLU A 312 -3.41 10.19 -30.36
N ARG A 313 -2.36 9.51 -30.79
CA ARG A 313 -0.97 9.99 -30.69
C ARG A 313 -0.74 11.40 -31.25
N ARG A 314 -1.45 11.76 -32.34
CA ARG A 314 -1.38 13.10 -32.96
C ARG A 314 -1.90 14.23 -32.06
N ASP A 315 -2.75 13.90 -31.08
CA ASP A 315 -3.40 14.85 -30.18
C ASP A 315 -2.71 14.90 -28.80
N TRP A 316 -1.60 14.14 -28.61
CA TRP A 316 -0.82 14.18 -27.38
C TRP A 316 -0.13 15.52 -27.19
N PRO A 317 0.01 16.00 -25.95
CA PRO A 317 0.81 17.19 -25.68
C PRO A 317 2.26 17.00 -26.13
N THR A 318 2.90 18.08 -26.56
CA THR A 318 4.26 18.04 -27.09
C THR A 318 5.26 17.50 -26.05
N GLY A 319 6.06 16.52 -26.45
CA GLY A 319 7.11 15.93 -25.61
C GLY A 319 6.64 14.77 -24.72
N PHE A 320 5.33 14.45 -24.73
CA PHE A 320 4.81 13.27 -24.03
C PHE A 320 4.87 12.04 -24.94
N GLU A 321 5.24 10.90 -24.34
CA GLU A 321 5.23 9.59 -25.02
C GLU A 321 4.54 8.58 -24.09
N PHE A 322 3.63 7.79 -24.65
CA PHE A 322 2.91 6.75 -23.92
C PHE A 322 3.24 5.37 -24.47
N SER A 323 3.36 4.41 -23.55
CA SER A 323 3.65 3.01 -23.85
C SER A 323 2.89 2.09 -22.90
N ARG A 324 2.62 0.87 -23.31
CA ARG A 324 2.19 -0.18 -22.39
C ARG A 324 3.41 -0.78 -21.70
N LEU A 325 3.27 -0.98 -20.40
CA LEU A 325 4.30 -1.67 -19.62
C LEU A 325 3.99 -3.18 -19.63
N ARG A 326 4.95 -3.98 -20.14
CA ARG A 326 4.89 -5.44 -20.06
C ARG A 326 6.17 -5.93 -19.37
N ALA A 327 6.07 -6.28 -18.11
CA ALA A 327 7.23 -6.48 -17.23
C ALA A 327 8.17 -5.24 -17.27
N ASN A 328 9.37 -5.37 -17.86
CA ASN A 328 10.31 -4.27 -18.02
C ASN A 328 10.38 -3.72 -19.47
N LEU A 329 9.43 -4.12 -20.33
CA LEU A 329 9.39 -3.67 -21.72
C LEU A 329 8.34 -2.58 -21.89
N LEU A 330 8.74 -1.51 -22.59
CA LEU A 330 7.86 -0.43 -22.99
C LEU A 330 7.43 -0.67 -24.45
N LEU A 331 6.14 -0.94 -24.63
CA LEU A 331 5.54 -1.14 -25.95
C LEU A 331 4.81 0.14 -26.35
N PRO A 332 5.28 0.89 -27.36
CA PRO A 332 4.65 2.13 -27.81
C PRO A 332 3.19 1.88 -28.20
N VAL A 333 2.32 2.86 -27.92
CA VAL A 333 0.91 2.84 -28.29
C VAL A 333 0.58 3.99 -29.24
N GLU A 334 -0.48 3.85 -30.01
CA GLU A 334 -0.96 4.89 -30.94
C GLU A 334 -2.17 5.65 -30.37
N GLU A 335 -2.78 5.13 -29.30
CA GLU A 335 -3.91 5.75 -28.60
C GLU A 335 -3.81 5.51 -27.10
N ILE A 336 -4.35 6.43 -26.32
CA ILE A 336 -4.64 6.24 -24.90
C ILE A 336 -6.15 6.25 -24.69
N ARG A 337 -6.63 5.45 -23.73
CA ARG A 337 -8.05 5.31 -23.39
C ARG A 337 -8.28 5.74 -21.95
N ALA A 338 -9.34 6.48 -21.72
CA ALA A 338 -9.75 6.88 -20.38
C ALA A 338 -9.90 5.67 -19.45
N GLY A 339 -9.32 5.75 -18.28
CA GLY A 339 -9.28 4.69 -17.28
C GLY A 339 -8.16 3.67 -17.42
N ASP A 340 -7.47 3.61 -18.56
CA ASP A 340 -6.37 2.67 -18.78
C ASP A 340 -5.05 3.19 -18.21
N ILE A 341 -4.12 2.27 -17.90
CA ILE A 341 -2.84 2.58 -17.27
C ILE A 341 -1.70 2.43 -18.28
N TYR A 342 -0.87 3.46 -18.36
CA TYR A 342 0.25 3.55 -19.29
C TYR A 342 1.56 3.90 -18.57
N ALA A 343 2.67 3.54 -19.17
CA ALA A 343 3.96 4.13 -18.89
C ALA A 343 4.11 5.41 -19.70
N MET A 344 4.35 6.52 -19.05
CA MET A 344 4.46 7.85 -19.64
C MET A 344 5.87 8.41 -19.47
N ARG A 345 6.45 8.90 -20.55
CA ARG A 345 7.58 9.81 -20.51
C ARG A 345 7.10 11.24 -20.62
N SER A 346 7.53 12.07 -19.69
CA SER A 346 7.20 13.49 -19.65
C SER A 346 8.40 14.33 -20.02
N PRO A 347 8.24 15.52 -20.66
CA PRO A 347 9.34 16.44 -20.92
C PRO A 347 9.86 17.16 -19.65
N PHE A 348 9.22 16.96 -18.51
CA PHE A 348 9.58 17.52 -17.21
C PHE A 348 9.46 16.47 -16.10
N GLU A 349 10.06 16.76 -14.95
CA GLU A 349 9.91 15.91 -13.75
C GLU A 349 8.47 15.92 -13.26
N THR A 350 7.95 14.73 -12.93
CA THR A 350 6.61 14.54 -12.39
C THR A 350 6.67 14.09 -10.94
N GLU A 351 5.58 14.27 -10.20
CA GLU A 351 5.41 13.83 -8.84
C GLU A 351 4.18 12.92 -8.71
N LEU A 352 4.17 12.12 -7.64
CA LEU A 352 3.04 11.25 -7.32
C LEU A 352 1.76 12.07 -7.09
N GLY A 353 0.65 11.63 -7.68
CA GLY A 353 -0.65 12.27 -7.55
C GLY A 353 -0.86 13.50 -8.42
N GLN A 354 0.16 13.96 -9.15
CA GLN A 354 0.00 15.09 -10.07
C GLN A 354 -1.02 14.78 -11.17
N VAL A 355 -1.89 15.75 -11.43
CA VAL A 355 -2.81 15.74 -12.56
C VAL A 355 -2.19 16.53 -13.70
N ILE A 356 -2.19 15.94 -14.88
CA ILE A 356 -1.75 16.57 -16.12
C ILE A 356 -2.99 16.98 -16.89
N VAL A 357 -3.07 18.24 -17.29
CA VAL A 357 -4.15 18.78 -18.10
C VAL A 357 -3.89 18.47 -19.59
N ARG A 358 -4.93 18.53 -20.40
CA ARG A 358 -4.89 18.16 -21.82
C ARG A 358 -3.92 18.98 -22.67
N ASP A 359 -3.58 20.19 -22.24
CA ASP A 359 -2.56 21.03 -22.88
C ASP A 359 -1.12 20.70 -22.45
N GLY A 360 -0.95 19.75 -21.54
CA GLY A 360 0.35 19.32 -21.00
C GLY A 360 0.81 20.12 -19.80
N THR A 361 -0.01 21.02 -19.24
CA THR A 361 0.30 21.72 -18.00
C THR A 361 0.06 20.83 -16.77
N ILE A 362 0.76 21.11 -15.68
CA ILE A 362 0.60 20.39 -14.42
C ILE A 362 -0.33 21.19 -13.51
N GLU A 363 -1.35 20.53 -13.00
CA GLU A 363 -2.11 21.02 -11.86
C GLU A 363 -1.69 20.26 -10.60
N THR A 364 -1.20 20.98 -9.60
CA THR A 364 -1.02 20.41 -8.27
C THR A 364 -2.41 20.42 -7.62
N PRO A 365 -2.93 19.27 -7.16
CA PRO A 365 -4.22 19.25 -6.48
C PRO A 365 -4.21 20.25 -5.33
N ALA A 366 -5.16 21.19 -5.33
CA ALA A 366 -5.26 22.21 -4.30
C ALA A 366 -5.43 21.57 -2.92
N SER A 367 -4.65 22.00 -1.94
CA SER A 367 -4.65 21.53 -0.56
C SER A 367 -5.90 21.91 0.27
N SER A 368 -6.99 22.36 -0.40
CA SER A 368 -8.21 22.82 0.26
C SER A 368 -9.40 21.92 -0.05
N TRP A 369 -9.64 20.93 0.81
CA TRP A 369 -10.91 20.21 0.85
C TRP A 369 -11.85 20.82 1.88
N SER A 370 -12.96 21.37 1.42
CA SER A 370 -14.16 21.59 2.22
C SER A 370 -15.11 20.39 2.03
N ALA A 371 -15.63 19.87 3.13
CA ALA A 371 -16.41 18.64 3.21
C ALA A 371 -17.83 18.69 2.59
N GLU A 372 -18.08 19.52 1.60
CA GLU A 372 -19.39 19.62 0.94
C GLU A 372 -19.26 19.47 -0.58
N GLY A 373 -19.58 18.28 -1.07
CA GLY A 373 -19.78 17.99 -2.49
C GLY A 373 -18.89 16.87 -3.05
N ALA A 374 -19.20 15.62 -2.72
CA ALA A 374 -18.58 14.44 -3.34
C ALA A 374 -18.77 14.47 -4.86
N ARG A 375 -17.69 14.72 -5.59
CA ARG A 375 -17.56 14.47 -7.03
C ARG A 375 -16.63 13.29 -7.25
N THR A 376 -16.84 12.57 -8.33
CA THR A 376 -16.19 11.33 -8.75
C THR A 376 -14.66 11.35 -8.90
N SER A 377 -13.99 12.46 -8.55
CA SER A 377 -12.53 12.63 -8.48
C SER A 377 -11.91 12.30 -7.11
N ASP A 378 -12.64 11.63 -6.21
CA ASP A 378 -12.22 11.38 -4.81
C ASP A 378 -11.02 10.44 -4.65
N LEU A 379 -10.50 9.89 -5.74
CA LEU A 379 -9.27 9.07 -5.74
C LEU A 379 -7.97 9.92 -5.79
N ALA A 380 -8.05 11.17 -6.26
CA ALA A 380 -6.89 12.03 -6.46
C ALA A 380 -6.16 12.54 -5.18
N PRO A 381 -6.83 12.82 -4.04
CA PRO A 381 -6.16 13.37 -2.86
C PRO A 381 -5.25 12.39 -2.12
N ARG A 382 -5.36 11.10 -2.40
CA ARG A 382 -4.69 10.05 -1.60
C ARG A 382 -3.19 9.92 -1.89
N ALA A 383 -2.77 10.12 -3.12
CA ALA A 383 -1.35 10.02 -3.49
C ALA A 383 -0.53 11.22 -3.00
N SER A 384 -1.10 12.44 -2.98
CA SER A 384 -0.41 13.66 -2.56
C SER A 384 -0.10 13.73 -1.06
N ASN A 385 -0.87 13.02 -0.21
CA ASN A 385 -0.72 13.03 1.25
C ASN A 385 0.00 11.79 1.80
N LEU A 386 0.47 10.89 0.94
CA LEU A 386 1.13 9.65 1.38
C LEU A 386 2.40 9.91 2.20
N LYS A 387 3.13 11.00 1.91
CA LYS A 387 4.32 11.38 2.69
C LYS A 387 4.01 11.61 4.17
N ASP A 388 2.84 12.13 4.49
CA ASP A 388 2.44 12.41 5.88
C ASP A 388 1.94 11.16 6.61
N CYS A 389 1.48 10.15 5.84
CA CYS A 389 0.95 8.89 6.39
C CYS A 389 2.05 7.93 6.85
N TYR A 390 3.27 8.05 6.29
CA TYR A 390 4.39 7.16 6.58
C TYR A 390 5.49 7.89 7.33
N GLN A 391 5.62 7.57 8.62
CA GLN A 391 6.72 8.08 9.43
C GLN A 391 7.87 7.07 9.46
N PRO A 392 9.05 7.43 8.97
CA PRO A 392 10.23 6.58 9.07
C PRO A 392 10.58 6.29 10.54
N LEU A 393 10.89 5.03 10.82
CA LEU A 393 11.23 4.55 12.17
C LEU A 393 12.74 4.35 12.37
N LEU A 394 13.47 4.21 11.26
CA LEU A 394 14.92 4.00 11.24
C LEU A 394 15.61 5.17 10.57
N GLN A 395 16.84 5.44 11.00
CA GLN A 395 17.77 6.30 10.28
C GLN A 395 19.11 5.60 10.10
N THR A 396 19.72 5.78 8.94
CA THR A 396 21.02 5.20 8.62
C THR A 396 21.90 6.24 7.96
N ARG A 397 23.08 6.47 8.52
CA ARG A 397 24.07 7.34 7.92
C ARG A 397 24.70 6.65 6.72
N VAL A 398 24.82 7.38 5.63
CA VAL A 398 25.40 6.90 4.38
C VAL A 398 26.45 7.88 3.87
N GLU A 399 27.55 7.32 3.37
CA GLU A 399 28.68 8.06 2.82
C GLU A 399 29.04 7.53 1.44
N CYS A 400 29.49 8.41 0.53
CA CYS A 400 30.10 7.97 -0.72
C CYS A 400 31.44 7.28 -0.48
N VAL A 401 31.72 6.23 -1.25
CA VAL A 401 33.04 5.62 -1.31
C VAL A 401 34.04 6.56 -1.99
N SER A 402 33.61 7.28 -3.01
CA SER A 402 34.40 8.26 -3.75
C SER A 402 33.73 9.64 -3.74
N SER A 403 34.51 10.69 -3.47
CA SER A 403 34.01 12.08 -3.54
C SER A 403 33.61 12.52 -4.96
N GLU A 404 34.11 11.85 -6.00
CA GLU A 404 33.75 12.12 -7.40
C GLU A 404 32.31 11.74 -7.71
N ASP A 405 31.77 10.75 -6.98
CA ASP A 405 30.40 10.23 -7.17
C ASP A 405 29.34 11.00 -6.39
N TYR A 406 29.73 11.99 -5.56
CA TYR A 406 28.83 12.69 -4.65
C TYR A 406 27.58 13.24 -5.35
N ALA A 407 27.74 14.01 -6.44
CA ALA A 407 26.60 14.58 -7.17
C ALA A 407 25.73 13.51 -7.87
N HIS A 408 26.30 12.34 -8.16
CA HIS A 408 25.56 11.23 -8.74
C HIS A 408 24.72 10.53 -7.68
N VAL A 409 25.28 10.26 -6.50
CA VAL A 409 24.58 9.68 -5.34
C VAL A 409 23.45 10.61 -4.88
N GLU A 410 23.72 11.93 -4.78
CA GLU A 410 22.71 12.92 -4.40
C GLU A 410 21.49 12.90 -5.33
N ARG A 411 21.73 12.91 -6.65
CA ARG A 411 20.64 12.79 -7.64
C ARG A 411 19.89 11.48 -7.54
N SER A 412 20.60 10.36 -7.35
CA SER A 412 20.00 9.03 -7.24
C SER A 412 19.12 8.90 -5.99
N LEU A 413 19.58 9.44 -4.86
CA LEU A 413 18.81 9.51 -3.62
C LEU A 413 17.57 10.40 -3.76
N SER A 414 17.69 11.53 -4.47
CA SER A 414 16.56 12.41 -4.76
C SER A 414 15.49 11.69 -5.60
N VAL A 415 15.91 10.97 -6.64
CA VAL A 415 14.99 10.16 -7.46
C VAL A 415 14.28 9.10 -6.62
N LEU A 416 15.02 8.32 -5.82
CA LEU A 416 14.44 7.30 -4.94
C LEU A 416 13.45 7.87 -3.93
N SER A 417 13.75 9.04 -3.35
CA SER A 417 12.85 9.72 -2.39
C SER A 417 11.57 10.25 -3.03
N ARG A 418 11.59 10.57 -4.34
CA ARG A 418 10.36 10.91 -5.09
C ARG A 418 9.53 9.67 -5.42
N MET A 419 10.20 8.53 -5.68
CA MET A 419 9.54 7.28 -6.05
C MET A 419 8.84 6.61 -4.87
N ASP A 420 9.41 6.68 -3.67
CA ASP A 420 8.89 6.06 -2.45
C ASP A 420 8.53 7.13 -1.41
N PRO A 421 7.23 7.41 -1.18
CA PRO A 421 6.79 8.43 -0.22
C PRO A 421 7.09 8.06 1.23
N SER A 422 7.41 6.81 1.55
CA SER A 422 7.81 6.37 2.89
C SER A 422 9.31 6.52 3.17
N PHE A 423 10.09 6.82 2.14
CA PHE A 423 11.54 7.03 2.22
C PHE A 423 11.87 8.53 2.23
N ARG A 424 12.74 8.95 3.14
CA ARG A 424 13.23 10.33 3.20
C ARG A 424 14.75 10.36 3.24
N VAL A 425 15.31 11.38 2.64
CA VAL A 425 16.75 11.67 2.67
C VAL A 425 16.97 13.01 3.34
N GLN A 426 17.84 13.05 4.31
CA GLN A 426 18.29 14.27 4.95
C GLN A 426 19.79 14.40 4.78
N HIS A 427 20.24 15.62 4.51
CA HIS A 427 21.64 15.95 4.37
C HIS A 427 22.09 16.80 5.58
N ASP A 428 23.24 16.47 6.17
CA ASP A 428 23.82 17.27 7.25
C ASP A 428 24.88 18.25 6.74
N ASP A 429 25.26 19.22 7.58
CA ASP A 429 26.31 20.19 7.27
C ASP A 429 27.71 19.55 7.13
N GLY A 430 27.88 18.30 7.55
CA GLY A 430 29.12 17.52 7.43
C GLY A 430 29.27 16.79 6.10
N GLY A 431 28.28 16.85 5.22
CA GLY A 431 28.32 16.20 3.90
C GLY A 431 27.87 14.75 3.91
N PHE A 432 27.18 14.29 4.96
CA PHE A 432 26.63 12.95 5.05
C PHE A 432 25.15 12.95 4.77
N TRP A 433 24.65 11.82 4.21
CA TRP A 433 23.21 11.58 4.08
C TRP A 433 22.71 10.70 5.20
N TYR A 434 21.52 11.01 5.70
CA TYR A 434 20.75 10.16 6.56
C TYR A 434 19.56 9.63 5.80
N LEU A 435 19.52 8.32 5.61
CA LEU A 435 18.41 7.60 5.01
C LEU A 435 17.40 7.26 6.10
N HIS A 436 16.18 7.72 5.93
CA HIS A 436 15.08 7.47 6.86
C HIS A 436 14.14 6.46 6.23
N THR A 437 13.97 5.30 6.87
CA THR A 437 13.19 4.16 6.37
C THR A 437 12.19 3.66 7.41
N VAL A 438 11.15 2.97 6.94
CA VAL A 438 10.13 2.36 7.81
C VAL A 438 10.68 1.11 8.49
N GLY A 439 11.49 0.30 7.79
CA GLY A 439 12.04 -0.95 8.29
C GLY A 439 13.40 -1.32 7.70
N GLU A 440 13.98 -2.40 8.23
CA GLU A 440 15.30 -2.91 7.78
C GLU A 440 15.25 -3.45 6.35
N VAL A 441 14.14 -4.10 5.95
CA VAL A 441 14.00 -4.67 4.61
C VAL A 441 13.96 -3.57 3.56
N GLN A 442 13.26 -2.45 3.84
CA GLN A 442 13.24 -1.29 2.95
C GLN A 442 14.64 -0.69 2.78
N LEU A 443 15.40 -0.55 3.89
CA LEU A 443 16.78 -0.03 3.83
C LEU A 443 17.67 -0.89 2.94
N ASP A 444 17.66 -2.20 3.15
CA ASP A 444 18.46 -3.14 2.37
C ASP A 444 18.13 -3.07 0.87
N VAL A 445 16.83 -2.98 0.54
CA VAL A 445 16.36 -2.84 -0.85
C VAL A 445 16.83 -1.53 -1.45
N LEU A 446 16.73 -0.41 -0.72
CA LEU A 446 17.19 0.89 -1.21
C LEU A 446 18.71 0.91 -1.49
N LEU A 447 19.51 0.32 -0.60
CA LEU A 447 20.97 0.20 -0.81
C LEU A 447 21.30 -0.68 -2.01
N ALA A 448 20.58 -1.80 -2.19
CA ALA A 448 20.75 -2.66 -3.36
C ALA A 448 20.35 -1.96 -4.66
N ARG A 449 19.27 -1.18 -4.65
CA ARG A 449 18.84 -0.37 -5.81
C ARG A 449 19.85 0.72 -6.17
N LEU A 450 20.38 1.44 -5.16
CA LEU A 450 21.46 2.43 -5.39
C LEU A 450 22.63 1.82 -6.14
N HIS A 451 23.06 0.63 -5.72
CA HIS A 451 24.15 -0.09 -6.37
C HIS A 451 23.76 -0.62 -7.77
N ARG A 452 22.66 -1.35 -7.92
CA ARG A 452 22.31 -2.07 -9.16
C ARG A 452 21.71 -1.19 -10.25
N GLU A 453 20.78 -0.30 -9.87
CA GLU A 453 20.05 0.54 -10.82
C GLU A 453 20.82 1.81 -11.17
N PHE A 454 21.43 2.42 -10.15
CA PHE A 454 22.12 3.71 -10.31
C PHE A 454 23.64 3.58 -10.41
N GLY A 455 24.21 2.42 -10.06
CA GLY A 455 25.67 2.22 -10.07
C GLY A 455 26.41 3.00 -8.99
N CYS A 456 25.72 3.38 -7.91
CA CYS A 456 26.28 4.13 -6.80
C CYS A 456 26.95 3.21 -5.79
N GLU A 457 28.20 3.51 -5.43
CA GLU A 457 28.91 2.82 -4.34
C GLU A 457 28.84 3.68 -3.08
N VAL A 458 28.13 3.16 -2.06
CA VAL A 458 27.94 3.85 -0.78
C VAL A 458 28.30 2.94 0.39
N MET A 459 28.78 3.54 1.48
CA MET A 459 28.97 2.86 2.77
C MET A 459 27.82 3.26 3.70
N ALA A 460 27.08 2.28 4.16
CA ALA A 460 26.02 2.47 5.15
C ALA A 460 26.51 2.12 6.55
N GLY A 461 26.21 3.00 7.50
CA GLY A 461 26.40 2.74 8.93
C GLY A 461 25.37 1.75 9.48
N GLN A 462 25.45 1.47 10.77
CA GLN A 462 24.43 0.67 11.44
C GLN A 462 23.10 1.47 11.50
N PRO A 463 21.94 0.86 11.20
CA PRO A 463 20.66 1.52 11.37
C PRO A 463 20.40 1.83 12.85
N GLU A 464 19.94 3.03 13.10
CA GLU A 464 19.51 3.51 14.41
C GLU A 464 18.01 3.77 14.41
N ILE A 465 17.35 3.60 15.56
CA ILE A 465 15.94 3.97 15.68
C ILE A 465 15.79 5.49 15.62
N ARG A 466 14.73 5.96 15.01
CA ARG A 466 14.33 7.35 15.00
C ARG A 466 13.43 7.62 16.21
N TRP A 467 13.97 8.34 17.18
CA TRP A 467 13.25 8.76 18.37
C TRP A 467 12.24 9.87 18.02
N GLN A 468 11.29 10.11 18.91
CA GLN A 468 10.57 11.39 18.93
C GLN A 468 11.10 12.24 20.09
N GLU A 469 11.31 13.52 19.82
CA GLU A 469 11.64 14.52 20.81
C GLU A 469 10.37 15.25 21.23
N ARG A 470 10.14 15.38 22.53
CA ARG A 470 8.99 16.12 23.06
C ARG A 470 9.44 17.12 24.09
N LEU A 471 8.82 18.31 24.07
CA LEU A 471 9.06 19.34 25.05
C LEU A 471 8.44 18.95 26.39
N CYS A 472 9.23 19.06 27.50
CA CYS A 472 8.79 18.67 28.84
C CYS A 472 7.97 19.78 29.54
N ARG A 473 8.13 21.03 29.14
CA ARG A 473 7.56 22.20 29.81
C ARG A 473 7.42 23.37 28.85
N GLU A 474 6.62 24.34 29.23
CA GLU A 474 6.55 25.64 28.57
C GLU A 474 7.86 26.41 28.72
N ILE A 475 8.30 27.08 27.66
CA ILE A 475 9.54 27.84 27.61
C ILE A 475 9.23 29.32 27.38
N SER A 476 9.82 30.15 28.24
CA SER A 476 9.69 31.60 28.17
C SER A 476 10.23 32.17 26.86
N PRO A 477 9.66 33.29 26.38
CA PRO A 477 10.05 33.87 25.09
C PRO A 477 11.52 34.24 25.00
N VAL A 478 12.13 33.94 23.86
CA VAL A 478 13.50 34.32 23.51
C VAL A 478 13.47 35.15 22.24
N GLU A 479 14.32 36.17 22.18
CA GLU A 479 14.51 37.00 21.00
C GLU A 479 15.80 36.58 20.25
N ASN A 480 15.68 36.47 18.95
CA ASN A 480 16.81 36.22 18.05
C ASN A 480 16.82 37.22 16.90
N THR A 481 18.00 37.74 16.58
CA THR A 481 18.22 38.66 15.47
C THR A 481 19.29 38.08 14.55
N PHE A 482 19.00 38.09 13.26
CA PHE A 482 19.92 37.67 12.20
C PHE A 482 20.12 38.81 11.21
N GLN A 483 21.37 39.13 10.87
CA GLN A 483 21.70 40.29 10.02
C GLN A 483 22.76 39.91 8.98
N ILE A 484 22.51 40.23 7.73
CA ILE A 484 23.49 40.16 6.64
C ILE A 484 23.48 41.50 5.88
N GLY A 485 24.58 42.21 5.96
CA GLY A 485 24.68 43.58 5.35
C GLY A 485 23.61 44.53 5.89
N PRO A 486 22.80 45.13 5.00
CA PRO A 486 21.74 46.08 5.42
C PRO A 486 20.46 45.36 5.89
N HIS A 487 20.34 44.03 5.60
CA HIS A 487 19.11 43.29 5.90
C HIS A 487 19.18 42.66 7.28
N LYS A 488 18.13 42.95 8.06
CA LYS A 488 17.97 42.49 9.45
C LYS A 488 16.62 41.80 9.60
N ILE A 489 16.61 40.63 10.30
CA ILE A 489 15.41 39.94 10.73
C ILE A 489 15.51 39.70 12.22
N SER A 490 14.41 39.97 12.94
CA SER A 490 14.30 39.70 14.38
C SER A 490 13.01 38.93 14.65
N ILE A 491 13.12 37.88 15.48
CA ILE A 491 11.98 37.04 15.88
C ILE A 491 12.00 36.90 17.41
N LYS A 492 10.82 37.07 18.03
CA LYS A 492 10.59 36.71 19.43
C LYS A 492 9.65 35.54 19.51
N LEU A 493 10.14 34.41 20.01
CA LEU A 493 9.52 33.09 19.94
C LEU A 493 9.39 32.50 21.34
N SER A 494 8.22 31.89 21.66
CA SER A 494 8.01 31.01 22.80
C SER A 494 7.57 29.63 22.32
N ALA A 495 7.64 28.61 23.20
CA ALA A 495 7.21 27.28 22.89
C ALA A 495 6.51 26.63 24.08
N SER A 496 5.47 25.84 23.79
CA SER A 496 4.73 25.06 24.78
C SER A 496 4.45 23.64 24.27
N PRO A 497 4.40 22.62 25.16
CA PRO A 497 4.05 21.26 24.76
C PRO A 497 2.57 21.17 24.42
N LEU A 498 2.24 20.25 23.47
CA LEU A 498 0.89 19.81 23.13
C LEU A 498 0.70 18.35 23.51
N ASP A 499 -0.53 17.98 23.89
CA ASP A 499 -0.87 16.59 24.22
C ASP A 499 -0.98 15.66 22.98
N SER A 500 -1.02 16.24 21.79
CA SER A 500 -1.05 15.54 20.51
C SER A 500 0.32 15.56 19.82
N ASP A 501 0.53 14.70 18.81
CA ASP A 501 1.74 14.72 17.97
C ASP A 501 1.76 15.89 16.96
N ALA A 502 0.68 16.66 16.90
CA ALA A 502 0.53 17.78 15.98
C ALA A 502 1.47 18.96 16.33
N HIS A 503 1.74 19.79 15.33
CA HIS A 503 2.42 21.06 15.49
C HIS A 503 1.40 22.19 15.37
N ASP A 504 1.54 23.21 16.19
CA ASP A 504 0.78 24.44 16.08
C ASP A 504 1.75 25.63 15.99
N ILE A 505 1.46 26.59 15.11
CA ILE A 505 2.24 27.82 14.99
C ILE A 505 1.29 28.99 15.08
N ARG A 506 1.31 29.68 16.23
CA ARG A 506 0.53 30.85 16.51
C ARG A 506 1.33 32.10 16.18
N LEU A 507 0.76 32.96 15.35
CA LEU A 507 1.36 34.22 14.97
C LEU A 507 0.60 35.35 15.68
N SER A 508 1.32 36.37 16.19
CA SER A 508 0.69 37.50 16.81
C SER A 508 -0.24 38.26 15.85
N ALA A 509 -1.30 38.87 16.36
CA ALA A 509 -2.26 39.58 15.54
C ALA A 509 -1.59 40.72 14.74
N GLU A 510 -0.66 41.44 15.37
CA GLU A 510 0.11 42.51 14.75
C GLU A 510 0.92 41.98 13.53
N PHE A 511 1.54 40.78 13.65
CA PHE A 511 2.31 40.18 12.56
C PHE A 511 1.37 39.71 11.44
N LEU A 512 0.22 39.12 11.76
CA LEU A 512 -0.77 38.69 10.79
C LEU A 512 -1.37 39.83 9.95
N GLU A 513 -1.57 40.98 10.56
CA GLU A 513 -2.16 42.15 9.90
C GLU A 513 -1.17 42.91 9.01
N ASN A 514 0.11 42.91 9.36
CA ASN A 514 1.12 43.77 8.72
C ASN A 514 2.05 43.03 7.76
N ALA A 515 2.16 41.69 7.82
CA ALA A 515 3.13 40.96 7.02
C ALA A 515 2.54 40.49 5.67
N PRO A 516 3.32 40.54 4.59
CA PRO A 516 2.99 39.91 3.32
C PRO A 516 2.80 38.37 3.46
N ARG A 517 1.96 37.80 2.61
CA ARG A 517 1.63 36.38 2.67
C ARG A 517 2.85 35.46 2.50
N ASP A 518 3.81 35.85 1.68
CA ASP A 518 5.06 35.12 1.45
C ASP A 518 5.96 35.09 2.69
N ILE A 519 6.04 36.18 3.45
CA ILE A 519 6.77 36.24 4.74
C ILE A 519 6.09 35.33 5.77
N LEU A 520 4.75 35.42 5.91
CA LEU A 520 3.99 34.56 6.82
C LEU A 520 4.18 33.07 6.50
N ALA A 521 4.10 32.70 5.22
CA ALA A 521 4.34 31.34 4.76
C ALA A 521 5.79 30.92 5.00
N GLY A 522 6.75 31.80 4.75
CA GLY A 522 8.18 31.57 4.98
C GLY A 522 8.51 31.29 6.45
N VAL A 523 7.93 32.03 7.39
CA VAL A 523 8.13 31.83 8.84
C VAL A 523 7.51 30.49 9.27
N ARG A 524 6.28 30.19 8.82
CA ARG A 524 5.63 28.90 9.13
C ARG A 524 6.43 27.73 8.62
N SER A 525 6.84 27.76 7.35
CA SER A 525 7.66 26.71 6.74
C SER A 525 8.99 26.53 7.46
N ALA A 526 9.67 27.62 7.78
CA ALA A 526 10.96 27.59 8.48
C ALA A 526 10.86 26.97 9.88
N LEU A 527 9.81 27.29 10.65
CA LEU A 527 9.59 26.70 11.97
C LEU A 527 9.24 25.21 11.87
N LEU A 528 8.40 24.80 10.90
CA LEU A 528 8.08 23.38 10.68
C LEU A 528 9.30 22.57 10.26
N GLU A 529 10.15 23.09 9.39
CA GLU A 529 11.38 22.42 9.00
C GLU A 529 12.32 22.15 10.20
N THR A 530 12.36 23.06 11.19
CA THR A 530 13.18 22.85 12.40
C THR A 530 12.66 21.69 13.28
N THR A 531 11.35 21.36 13.20
CA THR A 531 10.79 20.25 13.95
C THR A 531 11.15 18.88 13.36
N GLU A 532 11.47 18.80 12.06
CA GLU A 532 11.80 17.54 11.39
C GLU A 532 13.12 16.94 11.87
N THR A 533 14.11 17.78 12.19
CA THR A 533 15.43 17.35 12.68
C THR A 533 15.48 17.18 14.19
N GLY A 534 14.59 17.83 14.91
CA GLY A 534 14.62 17.93 16.38
C GLY A 534 15.78 18.80 16.91
N VAL A 535 15.86 18.89 18.22
CA VAL A 535 16.88 19.70 18.93
C VAL A 535 18.12 18.87 19.24
N LEU A 536 17.92 17.58 19.55
CA LEU A 536 19.00 16.63 19.85
C LEU A 536 19.50 15.90 18.59
N GLY A 537 18.82 16.06 17.45
CA GLY A 537 19.11 15.35 16.21
C GLY A 537 18.85 13.84 16.29
N LYS A 538 18.01 13.41 17.26
CA LYS A 538 17.64 11.99 17.43
C LYS A 538 16.38 11.63 16.68
N GLY A 539 15.58 12.62 16.30
CA GLY A 539 14.31 12.45 15.59
C GLY A 539 13.49 13.72 15.61
N PRO A 540 12.27 13.70 15.06
CA PRO A 540 11.43 14.89 14.98
C PRO A 540 11.01 15.38 16.37
N LEU A 541 10.95 16.69 16.53
CA LEU A 541 10.34 17.35 17.67
C LEU A 541 8.83 17.40 17.42
N VAL A 542 8.05 16.64 18.18
CA VAL A 542 6.59 16.52 18.02
C VAL A 542 5.82 17.06 19.21
N GLY A 543 4.55 17.37 19.01
CA GLY A 543 3.68 17.87 20.08
C GLY A 543 4.12 19.22 20.61
N ILE A 544 4.40 20.18 19.72
CA ILE A 544 4.87 21.51 20.09
C ILE A 544 3.99 22.59 19.48
N CYS A 545 3.72 23.62 20.28
CA CYS A 545 3.16 24.88 19.83
C CYS A 545 4.23 25.97 19.88
N PHE A 546 4.57 26.54 18.75
CA PHE A 546 5.37 27.76 18.66
C PHE A 546 4.46 28.98 18.64
N GLU A 547 4.78 29.97 19.46
CA GLU A 547 4.09 31.25 19.43
C GLU A 547 5.07 32.37 19.05
N VAL A 548 4.85 32.96 17.87
CA VAL A 548 5.61 34.11 17.36
C VAL A 548 4.99 35.36 17.91
N LEU A 549 5.59 35.91 18.96
CA LEU A 549 5.12 37.10 19.64
C LEU A 549 5.44 38.40 18.90
N HIS A 550 6.59 38.42 18.21
CA HIS A 550 7.04 39.56 17.43
C HIS A 550 7.94 39.12 16.28
N PHE A 551 7.79 39.76 15.13
CA PHE A 551 8.63 39.51 13.94
C PHE A 551 8.86 40.83 13.19
N GLU A 552 10.11 41.21 13.04
CA GLU A 552 10.57 42.35 12.26
C GLU A 552 11.48 41.91 11.12
N TRP A 553 11.34 42.55 9.96
CA TRP A 553 12.21 42.33 8.81
C TRP A 553 12.48 43.63 8.05
N THR A 554 13.61 43.72 7.41
CA THR A 554 13.90 44.80 6.46
C THR A 554 13.43 44.41 5.07
N GLU A 555 12.99 45.37 4.28
CA GLU A 555 12.61 45.16 2.89
C GLU A 555 13.76 44.52 2.11
N GLY A 556 13.45 43.45 1.30
CA GLY A 556 14.44 42.68 0.59
C GLY A 556 15.07 41.52 1.39
N ALA A 557 14.52 41.17 2.56
CA ALA A 557 14.92 39.96 3.27
C ALA A 557 14.56 38.70 2.45
N LEU A 558 15.54 37.82 2.24
CA LEU A 558 15.40 36.62 1.43
C LEU A 558 14.90 35.41 2.27
N PRO A 559 14.17 34.44 1.67
CA PRO A 559 13.69 33.24 2.38
C PRO A 559 14.80 32.48 3.15
N PRO A 560 16.04 32.30 2.66
CA PRO A 560 17.11 31.67 3.43
C PRO A 560 17.47 32.39 4.73
N MET A 561 17.31 33.72 4.77
CA MET A 561 17.57 34.51 5.98
C MET A 561 16.49 34.26 7.04
N ILE A 562 15.21 34.14 6.61
CA ILE A 562 14.09 33.79 7.48
C ILE A 562 14.33 32.41 8.07
N LYS A 563 14.68 31.43 7.23
CA LYS A 563 14.97 30.06 7.65
C LYS A 563 16.09 30.03 8.70
N LYS A 564 17.21 30.69 8.45
CA LYS A 564 18.34 30.76 9.39
C LYS A 564 17.96 31.45 10.70
N CYS A 565 17.23 32.57 10.65
CA CYS A 565 16.79 33.29 11.85
C CYS A 565 15.87 32.42 12.73
N CYS A 566 14.91 31.70 12.14
CA CYS A 566 14.01 30.78 12.83
C CYS A 566 14.77 29.60 13.46
N ALA A 567 15.68 28.98 12.71
CA ALA A 567 16.47 27.85 13.21
C ALA A 567 17.36 28.25 14.40
N ASP A 568 18.04 29.39 14.31
CA ASP A 568 18.85 29.94 15.41
C ASP A 568 17.97 30.32 16.62
N ALA A 569 16.75 30.82 16.39
CA ALA A 569 15.80 31.14 17.45
C ALA A 569 15.35 29.88 18.21
N VAL A 570 15.00 28.81 17.50
CA VAL A 570 14.61 27.53 18.09
C VAL A 570 15.78 26.94 18.90
N THR A 571 17.01 26.94 18.35
CA THR A 571 18.22 26.45 19.05
C THR A 571 18.53 27.25 20.31
N LYS A 572 18.27 28.57 20.32
CA LYS A 572 18.40 29.41 21.53
C LYS A 572 17.29 29.15 22.53
N LEU A 573 16.06 28.95 22.06
CA LEU A 573 14.86 28.77 22.86
C LEU A 573 14.90 27.44 23.63
N ILE A 574 15.07 26.32 22.90
CA ILE A 574 14.95 24.97 23.46
C ILE A 574 16.35 24.42 23.77
N LYS A 575 16.54 24.00 25.01
CA LYS A 575 17.80 23.36 25.46
C LYS A 575 17.64 21.84 25.50
N PRO A 576 18.74 21.08 25.38
CA PRO A 576 18.70 19.62 25.51
C PRO A 576 17.98 19.12 26.78
N ALA A 577 18.10 19.85 27.90
CA ALA A 577 17.45 19.50 29.17
C ALA A 577 15.91 19.69 29.18
N ASP A 578 15.36 20.39 28.18
CA ASP A 578 13.92 20.62 28.05
C ASP A 578 13.24 19.52 27.22
N ILE A 579 14.02 18.56 26.69
CA ILE A 579 13.54 17.52 25.78
C ILE A 579 13.51 16.15 26.47
N GLN A 580 12.38 15.46 26.36
CA GLN A 580 12.20 14.06 26.68
C GLN A 580 12.21 13.24 25.38
N LEU A 581 13.01 12.18 25.33
CA LEU A 581 13.03 11.22 24.23
C LEU A 581 11.93 10.17 24.40
N TYR A 582 11.25 9.87 23.30
CA TYR A 582 10.26 8.81 23.19
C TYR A 582 10.72 7.77 22.17
N GLU A 583 10.73 6.48 22.58
CA GLU A 583 11.07 5.37 21.70
C GLU A 583 9.85 4.75 21.03
N PRO A 584 9.94 4.30 19.78
CA PRO A 584 8.86 3.60 19.11
C PRO A 584 8.63 2.22 19.74
N ILE A 585 7.37 1.90 20.02
CA ILE A 585 6.91 0.60 20.52
C ILE A 585 6.16 -0.12 19.42
N MET A 586 6.59 -1.35 19.13
CA MET A 586 6.01 -2.19 18.12
C MET A 586 5.08 -3.23 18.73
N GLU A 587 3.93 -3.48 18.12
CA GLU A 587 3.15 -4.68 18.32
C GLU A 587 3.78 -5.79 17.49
N LEU A 588 4.34 -6.76 18.15
CA LEU A 588 4.82 -8.00 17.55
C LEU A 588 3.67 -9.01 17.55
N SER A 589 3.21 -9.39 16.37
CA SER A 589 2.35 -10.57 16.16
C SER A 589 3.23 -11.70 15.65
N LEU A 590 3.20 -12.85 16.31
CA LEU A 590 4.08 -13.98 15.99
C LEU A 590 3.29 -15.28 16.06
N GLU A 591 3.55 -16.16 15.12
CA GLU A 591 2.99 -17.50 15.02
C GLU A 591 4.12 -18.53 14.99
N CYS A 592 4.03 -19.56 15.79
CA CYS A 592 5.02 -20.65 15.78
C CYS A 592 4.40 -21.97 16.23
N PRO A 593 4.96 -23.12 15.80
CA PRO A 593 4.59 -24.42 16.30
C PRO A 593 4.77 -24.51 17.82
N VAL A 594 3.86 -25.23 18.49
CA VAL A 594 3.81 -25.42 19.96
C VAL A 594 5.18 -25.74 20.57
N ASN A 595 5.98 -26.53 19.86
CA ASN A 595 7.32 -26.97 20.32
C ASN A 595 8.29 -25.79 20.54
N PHE A 596 8.06 -24.64 19.92
CA PHE A 596 8.93 -23.48 20.03
C PHE A 596 8.34 -22.37 20.90
N ALA A 597 7.09 -22.50 21.34
CA ALA A 597 6.35 -21.47 22.08
C ALA A 597 7.11 -20.96 23.31
N GLY A 598 7.69 -21.86 24.12
CA GLY A 598 8.47 -21.48 25.29
C GLY A 598 9.76 -20.70 24.96
N LEU A 599 10.47 -21.10 23.90
CA LEU A 599 11.69 -20.41 23.44
C LEU A 599 11.37 -19.01 22.90
N VAL A 600 10.31 -18.90 22.12
CA VAL A 600 9.83 -17.62 21.55
C VAL A 600 9.38 -16.68 22.67
N THR A 601 8.60 -17.17 23.65
CA THR A 601 8.19 -16.35 24.81
C THR A 601 9.39 -15.84 25.58
N GLY A 602 10.39 -16.70 25.83
CA GLY A 602 11.63 -16.33 26.51
C GLY A 602 12.42 -15.25 25.74
N ASP A 603 12.51 -15.36 24.42
CA ASP A 603 13.19 -14.37 23.57
C ASP A 603 12.45 -13.01 23.57
N ILE A 604 11.13 -13.01 23.44
CA ILE A 604 10.31 -11.79 23.53
C ILE A 604 10.55 -11.07 24.88
N GLN A 605 10.54 -11.81 25.98
CA GLN A 605 10.77 -11.25 27.32
C GLN A 605 12.21 -10.74 27.49
N ALA A 606 13.21 -11.47 26.99
CA ALA A 606 14.62 -11.06 27.02
C ALA A 606 14.86 -9.75 26.25
N ARG A 607 14.06 -9.49 25.21
CA ARG A 607 14.05 -8.24 24.46
C ARG A 607 13.24 -7.12 25.13
N GLY A 608 12.75 -7.33 26.36
CA GLY A 608 11.92 -6.36 27.09
C GLY A 608 10.49 -6.26 26.59
N GLY A 609 10.04 -7.24 25.82
CA GLY A 609 8.68 -7.33 25.32
C GLY A 609 7.68 -7.71 26.41
N LYS A 610 6.48 -7.16 26.33
CA LYS A 610 5.33 -7.50 27.18
C LYS A 610 4.32 -8.29 26.36
N VAL A 611 4.26 -9.61 26.59
CA VAL A 611 3.26 -10.48 25.99
C VAL A 611 1.88 -10.07 26.51
N LYS A 612 0.93 -9.76 25.61
CA LYS A 612 -0.44 -9.38 25.92
C LYS A 612 -1.40 -10.55 25.75
N GLU A 613 -1.25 -11.28 24.65
CA GLU A 613 -2.14 -12.35 24.27
C GLU A 613 -1.33 -13.57 23.82
N ILE A 614 -1.80 -14.74 24.22
CA ILE A 614 -1.32 -16.03 23.73
C ILE A 614 -2.57 -16.81 23.32
N GLY A 615 -2.67 -17.16 22.05
CA GLY A 615 -3.74 -17.96 21.47
C GLY A 615 -3.18 -19.18 20.75
N GLY A 616 -4.04 -19.93 20.06
CA GLY A 616 -3.65 -21.04 19.18
C GLY A 616 -4.60 -22.23 19.25
N ASP A 617 -4.49 -23.11 18.25
CA ASP A 617 -5.36 -24.29 18.06
C ASP A 617 -4.77 -25.60 18.64
N GLY A 618 -3.70 -25.52 19.42
CA GLY A 618 -2.97 -26.67 19.96
C GLY A 618 -1.87 -27.23 19.04
N ARG A 619 -1.74 -26.79 17.81
CA ARG A 619 -0.63 -27.08 16.89
C ARG A 619 0.26 -25.86 16.66
N ILE A 620 -0.34 -24.70 16.51
CA ILE A 620 0.31 -23.40 16.32
C ILE A 620 -0.10 -22.49 17.48
N HIS A 621 0.89 -21.80 18.09
CA HIS A 621 0.65 -20.73 19.03
C HIS A 621 0.81 -19.38 18.38
N THR A 622 -0.14 -18.49 18.68
CA THR A 622 -0.08 -17.07 18.28
C THR A 622 0.25 -16.21 19.49
N PHE A 623 1.12 -15.23 19.29
CA PHE A 623 1.55 -14.29 20.32
C PHE A 623 1.29 -12.86 19.86
N LYS A 624 0.78 -12.01 20.77
CA LYS A 624 0.83 -10.57 20.59
C LYS A 624 1.61 -9.94 21.75
N ALA A 625 2.62 -9.13 21.45
CA ALA A 625 3.48 -8.52 22.43
C ALA A 625 3.87 -7.10 22.05
N ASP A 626 3.98 -6.21 23.04
CA ASP A 626 4.58 -4.88 22.85
C ASP A 626 6.08 -4.96 23.07
N VAL A 627 6.87 -4.57 22.06
CA VAL A 627 8.32 -4.62 22.11
C VAL A 627 8.94 -3.28 21.67
N PRO A 628 9.92 -2.74 22.40
CA PRO A 628 10.66 -1.56 21.93
C PRO A 628 11.41 -1.85 20.63
N LEU A 629 11.29 -0.98 19.63
CA LEU A 629 11.91 -1.20 18.31
C LEU A 629 13.41 -1.43 18.40
N ARG A 630 14.12 -0.69 19.28
CA ARG A 630 15.58 -0.84 19.51
C ARG A 630 16.01 -2.25 19.92
N LYS A 631 15.10 -3.06 20.48
CA LYS A 631 15.37 -4.42 20.96
C LYS A 631 15.03 -5.50 19.94
N ILE A 632 14.41 -5.12 18.82
CA ILE A 632 13.91 -6.06 17.82
C ILE A 632 14.73 -6.02 16.52
N PHE A 633 15.81 -5.24 16.46
CA PHE A 633 16.74 -5.27 15.34
C PHE A 633 17.27 -6.68 15.08
N GLY A 634 17.31 -7.09 13.81
CA GLY A 634 17.73 -8.43 13.39
C GLY A 634 16.81 -9.56 13.86
N TYR A 635 15.57 -9.24 14.27
CA TYR A 635 14.63 -10.24 14.79
C TYR A 635 14.31 -11.34 13.78
N ALA A 636 14.25 -11.00 12.50
CA ALA A 636 14.05 -11.95 11.42
C ALA A 636 15.01 -13.14 11.49
N THR A 637 16.30 -12.85 11.68
CA THR A 637 17.35 -13.88 11.82
C THR A 637 17.22 -14.62 13.15
N GLY A 638 16.94 -13.91 14.23
CA GLY A 638 16.78 -14.47 15.57
C GLY A 638 15.62 -15.46 15.65
N VAL A 639 14.43 -15.05 15.21
CA VAL A 639 13.23 -15.90 15.28
C VAL A 639 13.33 -17.10 14.34
N ARG A 640 13.90 -16.93 13.13
CA ARG A 640 14.18 -18.06 12.22
C ARG A 640 15.11 -19.09 12.84
N SER A 641 16.16 -18.63 13.53
CA SER A 641 17.09 -19.53 14.21
C SER A 641 16.42 -20.31 15.35
N ILE A 642 15.62 -19.64 16.19
CA ILE A 642 14.91 -20.24 17.32
C ILE A 642 13.87 -21.25 16.85
N SER A 643 13.11 -20.92 15.80
CA SER A 643 12.00 -21.71 15.26
C SER A 643 12.39 -22.64 14.12
N LYS A 644 13.67 -22.73 13.77
CA LYS A 644 14.17 -23.47 12.59
C LYS A 644 13.48 -23.04 11.29
N GLY A 645 13.16 -21.76 11.17
CA GLY A 645 12.52 -21.19 9.99
C GLY A 645 11.00 -21.33 9.92
N THR A 646 10.36 -21.88 10.97
CA THR A 646 8.90 -22.17 10.95
C THR A 646 8.04 -21.08 11.57
N ALA A 647 8.62 -20.12 12.28
CA ALA A 647 7.84 -19.01 12.85
C ALA A 647 7.66 -17.89 11.83
N LEU A 648 6.44 -17.37 11.79
CA LEU A 648 6.07 -16.18 11.06
C LEU A 648 5.88 -15.03 12.05
N TYR A 649 6.26 -13.81 11.69
CA TYR A 649 6.02 -12.65 12.51
C TYR A 649 5.71 -11.42 11.68
N SER A 650 5.00 -10.48 12.29
CA SER A 650 4.77 -9.14 11.77
C SER A 650 4.97 -8.10 12.86
N LEU A 651 5.35 -6.90 12.46
CA LEU A 651 5.55 -5.75 13.34
C LEU A 651 4.64 -4.61 12.89
N LYS A 652 3.97 -3.98 13.87
CA LYS A 652 3.14 -2.80 13.63
C LYS A 652 3.49 -1.74 14.66
N LEU A 653 3.69 -0.50 14.25
CA LEU A 653 3.88 0.60 15.19
C LEU A 653 2.60 0.81 16.01
N LEU A 654 2.72 0.75 17.34
CA LEU A 654 1.65 1.09 18.28
C LEU A 654 1.66 2.56 18.68
N GLY A 655 2.84 3.16 18.70
CA GLY A 655 3.05 4.51 19.15
C GLY A 655 4.42 4.67 19.79
N TYR A 656 4.59 5.72 20.54
CA TYR A 656 5.85 6.07 21.19
C TYR A 656 5.70 6.08 22.71
N ARG A 657 6.75 5.71 23.41
CA ARG A 657 6.80 5.71 24.88
C ARG A 657 8.03 6.47 25.35
N ALA A 658 7.89 7.24 26.44
CA ALA A 658 9.01 7.91 27.06
C ALA A 658 10.12 6.90 27.39
N SER A 659 11.34 7.21 26.97
CA SER A 659 12.52 6.43 27.34
C SER A 659 12.85 6.72 28.80
N ILE A 660 13.03 5.66 29.57
CA ILE A 660 13.40 5.72 31.00
C ILE A 660 14.91 5.96 31.11
#